data_ac3830423e6f2a96be15bb306f464062
#
_entry.id   ac3830423e6f2a96be15bb306f464062
#
_cell.length_a   1.000
_cell.length_b   1.000
_cell.length_c   1.000
_cell.angle_alpha   90.00
_cell.angle_beta   90.00
_cell.angle_gamma   90.00
#
_symmetry.space_group_name_H-M   'P 1'
#
loop_
_entity.id
_entity.type
_entity.pdbx_description
1 polymer ?
#
loop_
_entity_poly.entity_id
_entity_poly.type
_entity_poly.pdbx_seq_one_letter_code
_entity_poly.pdbx_strand_id
1 'polypeptide(L)'
;MIRTGLLLAAILATSLRADPFDDLRLKRYAMLTGGAGIDYSLPQIHARLSGIESSARGYWRTLQKDPGRETLWPDLASAASSAQITSAWSRLKAMALGWATPGQNLYGDSALVADIRSAAAWLEENRYNARVPREYDNWWDWEIGTPLQLGDLLVLLHGQLTPEETARYAAAIDRFDSDPRVMIVKTVSTGANRIWKCMGAVLRAIAVKDAANLQLASDSVDAVFPYVTSGDGFYQDGSFIQHGRHPYTGGYGSSFISQLADLLQLLAGSPWDVKDPARDNVYHWVFDSFQPLIYRGAMMDMVRGREVSRAGSSDHAAGHAAAAGIFRLSQLAPNGAAAQIQSMVKEWLVSDTSRDWASGIGLDEVMPVAHLLADNGIPARGEVPGSWIFAAMDRVVHRRPGWAFGIAMHSSRIYNFESINRENLHGWHTGDGMTYLYTSDLTQFSDGFWPTVDPQRLPGTTVLAGSMPRSNQVGGSPVAGGATVDGYSAAMMQLGPPGGQLNARKSWFLLDDAVVALGSDIGSSAPDQHVETIVENRLVSGDAAFTVAEDGKWACLGGNLGYFFPNGAGWKSARADRQGSWREINAGGSPAGITRRYQTIWFDHGAAPDGASYAYVLLPGKSAAAAAAYAAAPEVKIVENSSQAHAVAKAALGLRAVNFWTDAPKTSDGIWSDRIASVLVLEAGGAIQIAVADPTQANGGAIHIQIDRAAAGVMEKDNAISIDQMSPALRLTVNVANARGRTLKLKCATW
;
A
#
# COMPACT_ATOMS: atom_id res chain seq x y z
N MET A 1 -2.92 -89.30 -4.05
CA MET A 1 -2.71 -88.15 -3.13
C MET A 1 -1.72 -87.22 -3.80
N ILE A 2 -2.24 -86.20 -4.49
CA ILE A 2 -1.43 -85.21 -5.19
C ILE A 2 -1.67 -83.86 -4.46
N ARG A 3 -0.61 -83.34 -3.85
CA ARG A 3 -0.65 -82.03 -3.24
C ARG A 3 -0.28 -80.93 -4.30
N THR A 4 -1.23 -80.17 -4.63
CA THR A 4 -1.05 -78.98 -5.50
C THR A 4 -0.63 -77.76 -4.63
N GLY A 5 0.60 -77.32 -4.81
CA GLY A 5 1.11 -76.06 -4.18
C GLY A 5 0.67 -74.90 -4.99
N LEU A 6 -0.09 -73.99 -4.38
CA LEU A 6 -0.34 -72.61 -4.91
C LEU A 6 0.86 -71.73 -4.58
N LEU A 7 1.57 -71.27 -5.61
CA LEU A 7 2.51 -70.12 -5.49
C LEU A 7 1.68 -68.82 -5.53
N LEU A 8 1.62 -68.14 -4.40
CA LEU A 8 1.12 -66.77 -4.34
C LEU A 8 2.24 -65.86 -4.83
N ALA A 9 2.14 -65.34 -6.04
CA ALA A 9 2.98 -64.25 -6.51
C ALA A 9 2.47 -62.95 -5.90
N ALA A 10 3.17 -62.43 -4.90
CA ALA A 10 2.97 -61.08 -4.40
C ALA A 10 3.47 -60.09 -5.45
N ILE A 11 2.56 -59.48 -6.20
CA ILE A 11 2.85 -58.32 -7.03
C ILE A 11 3.03 -57.14 -6.08
N LEU A 12 4.27 -56.74 -5.80
CA LEU A 12 4.58 -55.41 -5.22
C LEU A 12 4.18 -54.39 -6.27
N ALA A 13 3.00 -53.83 -6.12
CA ALA A 13 2.65 -52.57 -6.75
C ALA A 13 3.50 -51.49 -6.08
N THR A 14 4.69 -51.21 -6.59
CA THR A 14 5.38 -49.96 -6.34
C THR A 14 4.50 -48.87 -6.95
N SER A 15 3.73 -48.21 -6.12
CA SER A 15 3.14 -46.91 -6.49
C SER A 15 4.31 -46.04 -6.96
N LEU A 16 4.41 -45.81 -8.26
CA LEU A 16 5.25 -44.74 -8.80
C LEU A 16 4.78 -43.45 -8.12
N ARG A 17 5.50 -43.03 -7.07
CA ARG A 17 5.32 -41.68 -6.53
C ARG A 17 5.61 -40.78 -7.69
N ALA A 18 4.65 -39.90 -8.05
CA ALA A 18 4.87 -38.85 -9.03
C ALA A 18 6.14 -38.05 -8.63
N ASP A 19 6.92 -37.65 -9.61
CA ASP A 19 8.14 -36.86 -9.37
C ASP A 19 7.71 -35.54 -8.75
N PRO A 20 8.17 -35.18 -7.55
CA PRO A 20 7.73 -33.94 -6.87
C PRO A 20 8.02 -32.68 -7.67
N PHE A 21 9.00 -32.66 -8.57
CA PHE A 21 9.23 -31.53 -9.48
C PHE A 21 8.14 -31.42 -10.55
N ASP A 22 7.69 -32.56 -11.09
CA ASP A 22 6.59 -32.56 -12.05
C ASP A 22 5.26 -32.18 -11.37
N ASP A 23 5.05 -32.57 -10.12
CA ASP A 23 3.90 -32.13 -9.34
C ASP A 23 3.89 -30.59 -9.16
N LEU A 24 5.03 -30.00 -8.78
CA LEU A 24 5.17 -28.54 -8.66
C LEU A 24 4.99 -27.82 -10.01
N ARG A 25 5.57 -28.39 -11.08
CA ARG A 25 5.42 -27.84 -12.43
C ARG A 25 3.95 -27.84 -12.88
N LEU A 26 3.24 -28.96 -12.67
CA LEU A 26 1.81 -29.06 -13.01
C LEU A 26 0.97 -28.11 -12.17
N LYS A 27 1.30 -27.95 -10.89
CA LYS A 27 0.64 -27.01 -10.01
C LYS A 27 0.83 -25.55 -10.48
N ARG A 28 2.08 -25.16 -10.85
CA ARG A 28 2.32 -23.83 -11.43
C ARG A 28 1.62 -23.65 -12.76
N TYR A 29 1.63 -24.66 -13.63
CA TYR A 29 0.90 -24.64 -14.90
C TYR A 29 -0.59 -24.38 -14.68
N ALA A 30 -1.21 -25.08 -13.71
CA ALA A 30 -2.61 -24.86 -13.35
C ALA A 30 -2.87 -23.43 -12.81
N MET A 31 -1.98 -22.90 -11.98
CA MET A 31 -2.07 -21.50 -11.50
C MET A 31 -2.05 -20.49 -12.64
N LEU A 32 -1.30 -20.77 -13.72
CA LEU A 32 -1.21 -19.87 -14.88
C LEU A 32 -2.40 -20.00 -15.84
N THR A 33 -2.85 -21.24 -16.09
CA THR A 33 -3.84 -21.56 -17.14
C THR A 33 -5.26 -21.78 -16.61
N GLY A 34 -5.45 -21.73 -15.28
CA GLY A 34 -6.73 -22.01 -14.61
C GLY A 34 -6.97 -23.47 -14.28
N GLY A 35 -6.11 -24.38 -14.75
CA GLY A 35 -6.19 -25.81 -14.42
C GLY A 35 -7.40 -26.55 -15.00
N ALA A 36 -7.72 -27.72 -14.41
CA ALA A 36 -8.90 -28.49 -14.75
C ALA A 36 -10.11 -27.99 -13.94
N GLY A 37 -11.28 -27.97 -14.57
CA GLY A 37 -12.53 -27.59 -13.88
C GLY A 37 -12.95 -26.12 -14.06
N ILE A 38 -12.40 -25.43 -15.04
CA ILE A 38 -12.88 -24.10 -15.43
C ILE A 38 -14.34 -24.21 -15.93
N ASP A 39 -15.20 -23.39 -15.36
CA ASP A 39 -16.57 -23.22 -15.88
C ASP A 39 -16.58 -22.16 -16.99
N TYR A 40 -16.54 -22.62 -18.21
CA TYR A 40 -16.57 -21.75 -19.40
C TYR A 40 -17.89 -21.00 -19.59
N SER A 41 -18.94 -21.28 -18.80
CA SER A 41 -20.20 -20.53 -18.88
C SER A 41 -20.12 -19.16 -18.16
N LEU A 42 -19.14 -18.96 -17.28
CA LEU A 42 -19.00 -17.70 -16.54
C LEU A 42 -18.49 -16.57 -17.43
N PRO A 43 -19.18 -15.41 -17.47
CA PRO A 43 -18.75 -14.24 -18.27
C PRO A 43 -17.32 -13.78 -17.94
N GLN A 44 -16.91 -13.86 -16.68
CA GLN A 44 -15.58 -13.46 -16.22
C GLN A 44 -14.50 -14.37 -16.77
N ILE A 45 -14.75 -15.68 -16.88
CA ILE A 45 -13.84 -16.63 -17.54
C ILE A 45 -13.70 -16.28 -19.02
N HIS A 46 -14.82 -16.04 -19.72
CA HIS A 46 -14.77 -15.59 -21.11
C HIS A 46 -13.98 -14.31 -21.31
N ALA A 47 -14.18 -13.32 -20.45
CA ALA A 47 -13.44 -12.05 -20.51
C ALA A 47 -11.93 -12.28 -20.31
N ARG A 48 -11.53 -13.12 -19.34
CA ARG A 48 -10.11 -13.47 -19.10
C ARG A 48 -9.49 -14.21 -20.27
N LEU A 49 -10.16 -15.24 -20.79
CA LEU A 49 -9.70 -16.01 -21.94
C LEU A 49 -9.56 -15.10 -23.19
N SER A 50 -10.54 -14.25 -23.44
CA SER A 50 -10.51 -13.28 -24.55
C SER A 50 -9.34 -12.31 -24.41
N GLY A 51 -9.04 -11.84 -23.19
CA GLY A 51 -7.88 -10.99 -22.91
C GLY A 51 -6.54 -11.71 -23.15
N ILE A 52 -6.42 -12.95 -22.73
CA ILE A 52 -5.22 -13.78 -22.96
C ILE A 52 -5.02 -14.00 -24.47
N GLU A 53 -6.07 -14.41 -25.18
CA GLU A 53 -6.00 -14.64 -26.64
C GLU A 53 -5.68 -13.34 -27.41
N SER A 54 -6.33 -12.24 -27.07
CA SER A 54 -6.08 -10.93 -27.70
C SER A 54 -4.62 -10.48 -27.54
N SER A 55 -4.09 -10.62 -26.33
CA SER A 55 -2.69 -10.27 -26.03
C SER A 55 -1.72 -11.16 -26.81
N ALA A 56 -1.94 -12.48 -26.80
CA ALA A 56 -1.11 -13.45 -27.50
C ALA A 56 -1.11 -13.15 -29.03
N ARG A 57 -2.29 -12.97 -29.64
CA ARG A 57 -2.42 -12.64 -31.06
C ARG A 57 -1.79 -11.30 -31.40
N GLY A 58 -1.94 -10.29 -30.55
CA GLY A 58 -1.35 -8.97 -30.74
C GLY A 58 0.17 -9.04 -30.84
N TYR A 59 0.81 -9.74 -29.92
CA TYR A 59 2.26 -9.92 -29.92
C TYR A 59 2.74 -10.84 -31.05
N TRP A 60 2.03 -11.93 -31.33
CA TRP A 60 2.37 -12.85 -32.40
C TRP A 60 2.31 -12.19 -33.79
N ARG A 61 1.30 -11.37 -34.02
CA ARG A 61 1.12 -10.63 -35.29
C ARG A 61 2.26 -9.64 -35.60
N THR A 62 2.84 -9.05 -34.52
CA THR A 62 3.89 -8.03 -34.63
C THR A 62 5.31 -8.59 -34.46
N LEU A 63 5.42 -9.89 -34.18
CA LEU A 63 6.71 -10.58 -34.04
C LEU A 63 7.45 -10.62 -35.36
N GLN A 64 8.71 -10.18 -35.35
CA GLN A 64 9.61 -10.31 -36.50
C GLN A 64 10.11 -11.76 -36.61
N LYS A 65 9.88 -12.41 -37.77
CA LYS A 65 10.16 -13.84 -37.97
C LYS A 65 11.31 -14.08 -38.94
N ASP A 66 11.81 -13.04 -39.60
CA ASP A 66 12.92 -13.13 -40.52
C ASP A 66 14.16 -13.73 -39.85
N PRO A 67 14.87 -14.70 -40.45
CA PRO A 67 16.11 -15.24 -39.91
C PRO A 67 17.20 -14.19 -39.64
N GLY A 68 17.23 -13.12 -40.44
CA GLY A 68 18.18 -12.00 -40.31
C GLY A 68 17.70 -10.87 -39.35
N ARG A 69 16.64 -11.08 -38.57
CA ARG A 69 16.08 -10.06 -37.71
C ARG A 69 17.09 -9.55 -36.66
N GLU A 70 17.12 -8.25 -36.49
CA GLU A 70 17.94 -7.58 -35.45
C GLU A 70 17.16 -7.33 -34.16
N THR A 71 15.84 -7.47 -34.17
CA THR A 71 14.94 -7.35 -33.02
C THR A 71 13.74 -8.24 -33.20
N LEU A 72 13.08 -8.63 -32.09
CA LEU A 72 11.84 -9.39 -32.14
C LEU A 72 10.60 -8.50 -32.36
N TRP A 73 10.65 -7.28 -31.85
CA TRP A 73 9.60 -6.27 -32.01
C TRP A 73 10.24 -4.91 -32.26
N PRO A 74 9.78 -4.12 -33.21
CA PRO A 74 10.39 -2.83 -33.56
C PRO A 74 10.43 -1.84 -32.39
N ASP A 75 9.45 -1.89 -31.51
CA ASP A 75 9.38 -1.05 -30.30
C ASP A 75 10.30 -1.53 -29.16
N LEU A 76 10.96 -2.68 -29.31
CA LEU A 76 11.94 -3.25 -28.37
C LEU A 76 13.34 -3.37 -29.00
N ALA A 77 13.71 -2.45 -29.85
CA ALA A 77 14.96 -2.50 -30.62
C ALA A 77 16.19 -1.97 -29.86
N SER A 78 16.03 -1.35 -28.70
CA SER A 78 17.16 -0.78 -27.96
C SER A 78 18.01 -1.87 -27.31
N ALA A 79 19.28 -1.95 -27.67
CA ALA A 79 20.25 -2.82 -27.02
C ALA A 79 20.74 -2.26 -25.67
N ALA A 80 20.47 -0.98 -25.38
CA ALA A 80 20.91 -0.31 -24.14
C ALA A 80 19.84 -0.32 -23.02
N SER A 81 18.63 -0.80 -23.28
CA SER A 81 17.55 -0.86 -22.29
C SER A 81 17.32 -2.29 -21.80
N SER A 82 17.58 -2.53 -20.52
CA SER A 82 17.30 -3.82 -19.87
C SER A 82 15.80 -4.10 -19.75
N ALA A 83 14.99 -3.07 -19.57
CA ALA A 83 13.53 -3.19 -19.50
C ALA A 83 12.93 -3.81 -20.80
N GLN A 84 13.59 -3.63 -21.94
CA GLN A 84 13.18 -4.26 -23.19
C GLN A 84 13.46 -5.76 -23.23
N ILE A 85 14.45 -6.25 -22.46
CA ILE A 85 14.68 -7.70 -22.30
C ILE A 85 13.50 -8.31 -21.55
N THR A 86 13.17 -7.77 -20.38
CA THR A 86 12.01 -8.22 -19.59
C THR A 86 10.72 -8.14 -20.39
N SER A 87 10.51 -7.04 -21.14
CA SER A 87 9.32 -6.87 -21.98
C SER A 87 9.23 -7.92 -23.10
N ALA A 88 10.36 -8.29 -23.72
CA ALA A 88 10.37 -9.31 -24.76
C ALA A 88 10.01 -10.69 -24.21
N TRP A 89 10.59 -11.10 -23.07
CA TRP A 89 10.23 -12.35 -22.39
C TRP A 89 8.78 -12.35 -21.89
N SER A 90 8.27 -11.20 -21.42
CA SER A 90 6.86 -11.05 -21.03
C SER A 90 5.91 -11.27 -22.22
N ARG A 91 6.25 -10.77 -23.40
CA ARG A 91 5.46 -11.01 -24.62
C ARG A 91 5.49 -12.48 -25.03
N LEU A 92 6.64 -13.14 -24.95
CA LEU A 92 6.74 -14.59 -25.22
C LEU A 92 5.93 -15.40 -24.21
N LYS A 93 5.98 -15.06 -22.92
CA LYS A 93 5.13 -15.69 -21.91
C LYS A 93 3.65 -15.48 -22.21
N ALA A 94 3.22 -14.29 -22.62
CA ALA A 94 1.83 -14.02 -22.99
C ALA A 94 1.39 -14.86 -24.20
N MET A 95 2.27 -15.02 -25.22
CA MET A 95 2.04 -15.89 -26.35
C MET A 95 1.95 -17.39 -25.92
N ALA A 96 2.87 -17.82 -25.05
CA ALA A 96 2.86 -19.18 -24.49
C ALA A 96 1.61 -19.45 -23.63
N LEU A 97 1.13 -18.47 -22.90
CA LEU A 97 -0.11 -18.58 -22.13
C LEU A 97 -1.32 -18.75 -23.05
N GLY A 98 -1.38 -18.00 -24.17
CA GLY A 98 -2.39 -18.20 -25.21
C GLY A 98 -2.34 -19.60 -25.84
N TRP A 99 -1.13 -20.14 -26.04
CA TRP A 99 -0.91 -21.50 -26.56
C TRP A 99 -1.31 -22.57 -25.53
N ALA A 100 -1.01 -22.37 -24.24
CA ALA A 100 -1.14 -23.35 -23.19
C ALA A 100 -2.54 -23.39 -22.54
N THR A 101 -3.36 -22.33 -22.70
CA THR A 101 -4.65 -22.23 -22.00
C THR A 101 -5.77 -22.85 -22.82
N PRO A 102 -6.46 -23.89 -22.31
CA PRO A 102 -7.61 -24.50 -22.99
C PRO A 102 -8.78 -23.50 -23.19
N GLY A 103 -9.64 -23.80 -24.16
CA GLY A 103 -10.83 -22.98 -24.44
C GLY A 103 -10.58 -21.79 -25.35
N GLN A 104 -9.38 -21.67 -25.92
CA GLN A 104 -8.98 -20.63 -26.86
C GLN A 104 -8.65 -21.20 -28.25
N ASN A 105 -8.74 -20.36 -29.29
CA ASN A 105 -8.39 -20.78 -30.65
C ASN A 105 -6.88 -20.98 -30.84
N LEU A 106 -6.05 -20.42 -29.98
CA LEU A 106 -4.59 -20.56 -30.01
C LEU A 106 -4.09 -21.78 -29.22
N TYR A 107 -4.99 -22.48 -28.52
CA TYR A 107 -4.61 -23.64 -27.71
C TYR A 107 -4.00 -24.74 -28.57
N GLY A 108 -2.76 -25.11 -28.29
CA GLY A 108 -2.02 -26.17 -28.99
C GLY A 108 -1.60 -25.81 -30.42
N ASP A 109 -1.71 -24.55 -30.88
CA ASP A 109 -1.32 -24.14 -32.24
C ASP A 109 0.17 -24.38 -32.48
N SER A 110 0.46 -25.23 -33.48
CA SER A 110 1.83 -25.66 -33.77
C SER A 110 2.70 -24.57 -34.39
N ALA A 111 2.10 -23.63 -35.13
CA ALA A 111 2.84 -22.50 -35.71
C ALA A 111 3.19 -21.48 -34.64
N LEU A 112 2.25 -21.22 -33.71
CA LEU A 112 2.51 -20.31 -32.59
C LEU A 112 3.66 -20.82 -31.71
N VAL A 113 3.66 -22.10 -31.29
CA VAL A 113 4.73 -22.63 -30.44
C VAL A 113 6.08 -22.68 -31.17
N ALA A 114 6.10 -22.93 -32.48
CA ALA A 114 7.32 -22.90 -33.27
C ALA A 114 7.92 -21.47 -33.33
N ASP A 115 7.08 -20.47 -33.52
CA ASP A 115 7.50 -19.04 -33.50
C ASP A 115 7.98 -18.60 -32.12
N ILE A 116 7.31 -19.04 -31.03
CA ILE A 116 7.76 -18.76 -29.66
C ILE A 116 9.14 -19.35 -29.41
N ARG A 117 9.39 -20.60 -29.78
CA ARG A 117 10.69 -21.26 -29.63
C ARG A 117 11.79 -20.57 -30.43
N SER A 118 11.50 -20.19 -31.69
CA SER A 118 12.44 -19.43 -32.54
C SER A 118 12.78 -18.06 -31.91
N ALA A 119 11.80 -17.37 -31.35
CA ALA A 119 12.02 -16.07 -30.70
C ALA A 119 12.76 -16.20 -29.37
N ALA A 120 12.45 -17.20 -28.56
CA ALA A 120 13.14 -17.51 -27.31
C ALA A 120 14.62 -17.85 -27.55
N ALA A 121 14.91 -18.65 -28.57
CA ALA A 121 16.29 -18.95 -28.97
C ALA A 121 17.06 -17.69 -29.40
N TRP A 122 16.41 -16.79 -30.13
CA TRP A 122 17.01 -15.51 -30.52
C TRP A 122 17.30 -14.62 -29.28
N LEU A 123 16.37 -14.52 -28.32
CA LEU A 123 16.59 -13.75 -27.07
C LEU A 123 17.73 -14.32 -26.23
N GLU A 124 17.80 -15.63 -26.11
CA GLU A 124 18.90 -16.30 -25.39
C GLU A 124 20.23 -16.03 -26.10
N GLU A 125 20.30 -16.18 -27.40
CA GLU A 125 21.54 -15.96 -28.13
C GLU A 125 22.05 -14.50 -28.05
N ASN A 126 21.14 -13.52 -28.17
CA ASN A 126 21.49 -12.14 -28.44
C ASN A 126 21.36 -11.19 -27.23
N ARG A 127 20.57 -11.54 -26.21
CA ARG A 127 20.19 -10.58 -25.16
C ARG A 127 20.36 -11.09 -23.72
N TYR A 128 19.89 -12.28 -23.39
CA TYR A 128 19.83 -12.78 -22.02
C TYR A 128 20.33 -14.21 -21.91
N ASN A 129 21.59 -14.39 -21.58
CA ASN A 129 22.24 -15.70 -21.52
C ASN A 129 23.38 -15.76 -20.48
N ALA A 130 23.87 -16.94 -20.21
CA ALA A 130 24.96 -17.16 -19.23
C ALA A 130 26.31 -16.54 -19.63
N ARG A 131 26.48 -16.13 -20.91
CA ARG A 131 27.73 -15.55 -21.46
C ARG A 131 27.77 -14.04 -21.27
N VAL A 132 26.66 -13.38 -20.91
CA VAL A 132 26.64 -11.92 -20.66
C VAL A 132 27.57 -11.60 -19.48
N PRO A 133 28.61 -10.78 -19.67
CA PRO A 133 29.65 -10.60 -18.66
C PRO A 133 29.20 -9.79 -17.45
N ARG A 134 28.31 -8.84 -17.65
CA ARG A 134 27.75 -7.97 -16.61
C ARG A 134 26.37 -7.43 -17.01
N GLU A 135 25.60 -7.08 -15.99
CA GLU A 135 24.36 -6.34 -16.15
C GLU A 135 24.63 -4.90 -16.61
N TYR A 136 23.63 -4.31 -17.25
CA TYR A 136 23.61 -2.90 -17.62
C TYR A 136 22.21 -2.33 -17.40
N ASP A 137 22.10 -0.99 -17.32
CA ASP A 137 20.89 -0.23 -17.11
C ASP A 137 20.24 -0.58 -15.74
N ASN A 138 19.14 -1.28 -15.67
CA ASN A 138 18.46 -1.60 -14.42
C ASN A 138 18.67 -3.07 -14.02
N TRP A 139 19.38 -3.31 -12.91
CA TRP A 139 19.64 -4.63 -12.33
C TRP A 139 18.38 -5.49 -12.15
N TRP A 140 17.22 -4.85 -11.82
CA TRP A 140 15.96 -5.55 -11.56
C TRP A 140 15.50 -6.39 -12.77
N ASP A 141 15.72 -5.90 -13.97
CA ASP A 141 15.35 -6.62 -15.19
C ASP A 141 16.14 -7.91 -15.36
N TRP A 142 17.40 -7.93 -14.90
CA TRP A 142 18.30 -9.07 -14.99
C TRP A 142 18.03 -10.11 -13.91
N GLU A 143 17.91 -9.66 -12.64
CA GLU A 143 17.84 -10.54 -11.48
C GLU A 143 16.41 -10.97 -11.13
N ILE A 144 15.38 -10.23 -11.54
CA ILE A 144 14.00 -10.43 -11.13
C ILE A 144 13.04 -10.48 -12.32
N GLY A 145 12.95 -9.40 -13.09
CA GLY A 145 11.93 -9.25 -14.11
C GLY A 145 11.99 -10.36 -15.16
N THR A 146 13.16 -10.58 -15.76
CA THR A 146 13.36 -11.62 -16.76
C THR A 146 13.29 -13.04 -16.19
N PRO A 147 13.93 -13.40 -15.06
CA PRO A 147 13.77 -14.69 -14.41
C PRO A 147 12.33 -15.13 -14.19
N LEU A 148 11.47 -14.24 -13.72
CA LEU A 148 10.05 -14.56 -13.52
C LEU A 148 9.31 -14.85 -14.84
N GLN A 149 9.56 -14.10 -15.89
CA GLN A 149 8.90 -14.32 -17.18
C GLN A 149 9.41 -15.59 -17.86
N LEU A 150 10.73 -15.77 -17.87
CA LEU A 150 11.37 -16.96 -18.47
C LEU A 150 11.04 -18.23 -17.68
N GLY A 151 11.03 -18.17 -16.34
CA GLY A 151 10.66 -19.30 -15.49
C GLY A 151 9.24 -19.80 -15.76
N ASP A 152 8.26 -18.90 -15.86
CA ASP A 152 6.89 -19.27 -16.24
C ASP A 152 6.81 -19.81 -17.69
N LEU A 153 7.61 -19.27 -18.60
CA LEU A 153 7.70 -19.78 -19.97
C LEU A 153 8.18 -21.24 -19.98
N LEU A 154 9.20 -21.59 -19.17
CA LEU A 154 9.69 -22.96 -19.04
C LEU A 154 8.62 -23.92 -18.52
N VAL A 155 7.76 -23.47 -17.61
CA VAL A 155 6.62 -24.24 -17.12
C VAL A 155 5.58 -24.44 -18.22
N LEU A 156 5.19 -23.37 -18.93
CA LEU A 156 4.15 -23.41 -19.97
C LEU A 156 4.55 -24.26 -21.16
N LEU A 157 5.83 -24.21 -21.57
CA LEU A 157 6.34 -24.93 -22.74
C LEU A 157 7.02 -26.27 -22.41
N HIS A 158 6.83 -26.78 -21.18
CA HIS A 158 7.38 -28.09 -20.84
C HIS A 158 6.93 -29.18 -21.84
N GLY A 159 7.89 -29.97 -22.34
CA GLY A 159 7.66 -30.98 -23.39
C GLY A 159 7.63 -30.42 -24.82
N GLN A 160 7.64 -29.10 -24.99
CA GLN A 160 7.86 -28.45 -26.29
C GLN A 160 9.32 -28.02 -26.50
N LEU A 161 10.05 -27.78 -25.41
CA LEU A 161 11.47 -27.49 -25.40
C LEU A 161 12.29 -28.79 -25.30
N THR A 162 13.45 -28.82 -25.97
CA THR A 162 14.41 -29.89 -25.75
C THR A 162 15.09 -29.79 -24.38
N PRO A 163 15.69 -30.85 -23.85
CA PRO A 163 16.48 -30.76 -22.62
C PRO A 163 17.61 -29.71 -22.70
N GLU A 164 18.25 -29.62 -23.87
CA GLU A 164 19.34 -28.64 -24.10
C GLU A 164 18.84 -27.20 -24.12
N GLU A 165 17.67 -26.92 -24.73
CA GLU A 165 17.03 -25.60 -24.69
C GLU A 165 16.67 -25.23 -23.24
N THR A 166 16.03 -26.15 -22.52
CA THR A 166 15.67 -25.95 -21.12
C THR A 166 16.90 -25.67 -20.25
N ALA A 167 18.00 -26.42 -20.42
CA ALA A 167 19.22 -26.23 -19.70
C ALA A 167 19.87 -24.85 -19.98
N ARG A 168 19.91 -24.40 -21.24
CA ARG A 168 20.43 -23.07 -21.61
C ARG A 168 19.63 -21.94 -20.99
N TYR A 169 18.31 -22.00 -21.04
CA TYR A 169 17.44 -20.98 -20.45
C TYR A 169 17.55 -20.97 -18.92
N ALA A 170 17.63 -22.12 -18.27
CA ALA A 170 17.87 -22.21 -16.84
C ALA A 170 19.24 -21.66 -16.44
N ALA A 171 20.30 -21.92 -17.23
CA ALA A 171 21.62 -21.36 -17.01
C ALA A 171 21.65 -19.83 -17.16
N ALA A 172 20.81 -19.28 -18.03
CA ALA A 172 20.64 -17.82 -18.15
C ALA A 172 20.04 -17.22 -16.87
N ILE A 173 19.01 -17.85 -16.30
CA ILE A 173 18.44 -17.46 -15.00
C ILE A 173 19.51 -17.58 -13.90
N ASP A 174 20.20 -18.72 -13.82
CA ASP A 174 21.22 -18.99 -12.81
C ASP A 174 22.35 -17.97 -12.82
N ARG A 175 22.74 -17.48 -13.99
CA ARG A 175 23.77 -16.44 -14.15
C ARG A 175 23.46 -15.17 -13.37
N PHE A 176 22.20 -14.76 -13.28
CA PHE A 176 21.75 -13.52 -12.67
C PHE A 176 21.00 -13.71 -11.34
N ASP A 177 20.45 -14.90 -11.09
CA ASP A 177 19.74 -15.25 -9.85
C ASP A 177 20.15 -16.64 -9.35
N SER A 178 21.44 -16.81 -9.06
CA SER A 178 22.00 -18.07 -8.49
C SER A 178 21.69 -18.20 -7.00
N ASP A 179 21.60 -17.10 -6.28
CA ASP A 179 21.30 -17.07 -4.85
C ASP A 179 20.26 -15.96 -4.57
N PRO A 180 19.01 -16.31 -4.22
CA PRO A 180 17.97 -15.33 -3.98
C PRO A 180 18.22 -14.44 -2.77
N ARG A 181 19.18 -14.78 -1.89
CA ARG A 181 19.54 -13.99 -0.70
C ARG A 181 20.36 -12.76 -1.01
N VAL A 182 21.01 -12.72 -2.17
CA VAL A 182 21.98 -11.69 -2.53
C VAL A 182 21.60 -11.06 -3.87
N MET A 183 21.77 -9.75 -3.98
CA MET A 183 21.70 -9.05 -5.26
C MET A 183 23.13 -9.01 -5.88
N ILE A 184 23.22 -8.89 -7.18
CA ILE A 184 24.52 -8.89 -7.89
C ILE A 184 25.46 -7.79 -7.40
N VAL A 185 24.90 -6.68 -6.92
CA VAL A 185 25.64 -5.61 -6.24
C VAL A 185 26.14 -6.01 -4.85
N LYS A 186 26.05 -7.30 -4.51
CA LYS A 186 26.48 -7.91 -3.24
C LYS A 186 25.79 -7.35 -2.00
N THR A 187 24.61 -6.79 -2.14
CA THR A 187 23.73 -6.42 -1.03
C THR A 187 22.73 -7.53 -0.76
N VAL A 188 22.23 -7.60 0.47
CA VAL A 188 21.18 -8.56 0.85
C VAL A 188 19.87 -8.15 0.16
N SER A 189 19.20 -9.11 -0.48
CA SER A 189 17.84 -8.87 -0.99
C SER A 189 16.86 -8.83 0.18
N THR A 190 15.92 -7.88 0.16
CA THR A 190 14.96 -7.63 1.25
C THR A 190 13.55 -7.38 0.70
N GLY A 191 12.55 -7.49 1.56
CA GLY A 191 11.18 -7.17 1.21
C GLY A 191 10.68 -7.92 -0.04
N ALA A 192 10.03 -7.20 -0.95
CA ALA A 192 9.49 -7.79 -2.18
C ALA A 192 10.58 -8.37 -3.10
N ASN A 193 11.76 -7.77 -3.13
CA ASN A 193 12.85 -8.27 -3.98
C ASN A 193 13.28 -9.68 -3.59
N ARG A 194 13.31 -10.01 -2.29
CA ARG A 194 13.61 -11.36 -1.80
C ARG A 194 12.58 -12.37 -2.33
N ILE A 195 11.30 -12.07 -2.25
CA ILE A 195 10.24 -13.00 -2.67
C ILE A 195 10.27 -13.21 -4.18
N TRP A 196 10.47 -12.16 -4.96
CA TRP A 196 10.59 -12.28 -6.41
C TRP A 196 11.78 -13.13 -6.84
N LYS A 197 12.94 -12.95 -6.20
CA LYS A 197 14.14 -13.77 -6.46
C LYS A 197 13.90 -15.24 -6.06
N CYS A 198 13.27 -15.49 -4.90
CA CYS A 198 12.91 -16.85 -4.50
C CYS A 198 11.98 -17.52 -5.53
N MET A 199 10.98 -16.81 -6.06
CA MET A 199 10.10 -17.35 -7.09
C MET A 199 10.86 -17.66 -8.39
N GLY A 200 11.73 -16.78 -8.85
CA GLY A 200 12.58 -17.01 -10.04
C GLY A 200 13.46 -18.25 -9.87
N ALA A 201 14.11 -18.38 -8.71
CA ALA A 201 14.94 -19.54 -8.37
C ALA A 201 14.12 -20.87 -8.28
N VAL A 202 12.92 -20.83 -7.69
CA VAL A 202 11.99 -21.96 -7.62
C VAL A 202 11.58 -22.41 -9.03
N LEU A 203 11.17 -21.50 -9.90
CA LEU A 203 10.75 -21.84 -11.27
C LEU A 203 11.89 -22.44 -12.08
N ARG A 204 13.11 -21.89 -11.96
CA ARG A 204 14.32 -22.48 -12.55
C ARG A 204 14.57 -23.89 -12.03
N ALA A 205 14.57 -24.05 -10.71
CA ALA A 205 14.87 -25.34 -10.07
C ALA A 205 13.85 -26.43 -10.46
N ILE A 206 12.56 -26.08 -10.58
CA ILE A 206 11.51 -26.97 -11.10
C ILE A 206 11.82 -27.42 -12.53
N ALA A 207 12.23 -26.47 -13.40
CA ALA A 207 12.46 -26.76 -14.82
C ALA A 207 13.60 -27.75 -15.07
N VAL A 208 14.66 -27.72 -14.23
CA VAL A 208 15.84 -28.59 -14.37
C VAL A 208 15.97 -29.63 -13.26
N LYS A 209 14.95 -29.79 -12.40
CA LYS A 209 14.90 -30.77 -11.30
C LYS A 209 16.06 -30.62 -10.31
N ASP A 210 16.40 -29.40 -9.92
CA ASP A 210 17.50 -29.08 -9.00
C ASP A 210 16.99 -28.95 -7.55
N ALA A 211 17.09 -30.05 -6.80
CA ALA A 211 16.62 -30.10 -5.41
C ALA A 211 17.37 -29.16 -4.47
N ALA A 212 18.67 -28.96 -4.68
CA ALA A 212 19.50 -28.12 -3.81
C ALA A 212 19.11 -26.65 -3.95
N ASN A 213 18.96 -26.15 -5.16
CA ASN A 213 18.53 -24.78 -5.41
C ASN A 213 17.05 -24.55 -5.04
N LEU A 214 16.18 -25.57 -5.19
CA LEU A 214 14.79 -25.47 -4.74
C LEU A 214 14.72 -25.33 -3.20
N GLN A 215 15.53 -26.13 -2.47
CA GLN A 215 15.63 -26.01 -1.01
C GLN A 215 16.20 -24.64 -0.60
N LEU A 216 17.28 -24.19 -1.24
CA LEU A 216 17.85 -22.87 -0.99
C LEU A 216 16.82 -21.75 -1.18
N ALA A 217 16.03 -21.81 -2.25
CA ALA A 217 15.01 -20.81 -2.53
C ALA A 217 13.87 -20.84 -1.50
N SER A 218 13.42 -22.03 -1.09
CA SER A 218 12.41 -22.21 -0.03
C SER A 218 12.92 -21.65 1.31
N ASP A 219 14.10 -22.06 1.78
CA ASP A 219 14.68 -21.59 3.05
C ASP A 219 14.94 -20.07 3.04
N SER A 220 15.18 -19.50 1.86
CA SER A 220 15.43 -18.06 1.72
C SER A 220 14.18 -17.20 1.97
N VAL A 221 13.00 -17.79 1.91
CA VAL A 221 11.72 -17.09 2.21
C VAL A 221 11.61 -16.76 3.69
N ASP A 222 12.18 -17.57 4.59
CA ASP A 222 12.05 -17.42 6.04
C ASP A 222 12.48 -16.02 6.53
N ALA A 223 13.45 -15.41 5.87
CA ALA A 223 13.98 -14.11 6.25
C ALA A 223 12.97 -12.94 6.13
N VAL A 224 11.83 -13.13 5.47
CA VAL A 224 10.83 -12.06 5.32
C VAL A 224 9.72 -12.11 6.37
N PHE A 225 9.56 -13.22 7.09
CA PHE A 225 8.46 -13.37 8.05
C PHE A 225 8.62 -12.59 9.34
N PRO A 226 9.83 -12.44 9.93
CA PRO A 226 10.01 -11.64 11.14
C PRO A 226 9.67 -10.17 10.90
N TYR A 227 9.05 -9.52 11.91
CA TYR A 227 8.92 -8.07 11.91
C TYR A 227 10.29 -7.41 11.93
N VAL A 228 10.46 -6.38 11.09
CA VAL A 228 11.67 -5.58 11.06
C VAL A 228 11.57 -4.36 12.00
N THR A 229 12.72 -3.79 12.31
CA THR A 229 12.82 -2.57 13.13
C THR A 229 13.49 -1.42 12.40
N SER A 230 13.99 -1.68 11.19
CA SER A 230 14.56 -0.71 10.27
C SER A 230 14.64 -1.33 8.87
N GLY A 231 14.65 -0.49 7.83
CA GLY A 231 14.76 -0.93 6.43
C GLY A 231 13.47 -1.54 5.87
N ASP A 232 13.62 -2.38 4.85
CA ASP A 232 12.52 -2.94 4.09
C ASP A 232 11.83 -4.10 4.83
N GLY A 233 10.51 -4.14 4.83
CA GLY A 233 9.70 -5.21 5.42
C GLY A 233 8.51 -4.71 6.24
N PHE A 234 7.84 -5.64 6.92
CA PHE A 234 6.71 -5.34 7.82
C PHE A 234 7.19 -5.02 9.23
N TYR A 235 6.59 -3.98 9.82
CA TYR A 235 6.80 -3.55 11.20
C TYR A 235 5.64 -3.95 12.08
N GLN A 236 5.85 -3.99 13.39
CA GLN A 236 4.86 -4.46 14.34
C GLN A 236 3.62 -3.56 14.46
N ASP A 237 3.71 -2.32 14.01
CA ASP A 237 2.60 -1.37 13.96
C ASP A 237 1.76 -1.47 12.66
N GLY A 238 2.02 -2.47 11.82
CA GLY A 238 1.39 -2.66 10.52
C GLY A 238 2.01 -1.85 9.38
N SER A 239 3.05 -1.06 9.62
CA SER A 239 3.78 -0.36 8.57
C SER A 239 4.49 -1.34 7.64
N PHE A 240 4.56 -1.01 6.34
CA PHE A 240 5.44 -1.67 5.38
C PHE A 240 6.32 -0.64 4.68
N ILE A 241 7.63 -0.84 4.77
CA ILE A 241 8.64 0.01 4.15
C ILE A 241 9.33 -0.75 3.01
N GLN A 242 9.63 -0.05 1.92
CA GLN A 242 10.48 -0.51 0.84
C GLN A 242 11.39 0.63 0.37
N HIS A 243 12.51 0.30 -0.27
CA HIS A 243 13.57 1.26 -0.64
C HIS A 243 14.07 2.07 0.58
N GLY A 244 14.19 1.39 1.70
CA GLY A 244 14.76 1.87 2.95
C GLY A 244 13.88 2.80 3.77
N ARG A 245 13.16 3.77 3.16
CA ARG A 245 12.38 4.79 3.90
C ARG A 245 11.09 5.23 3.21
N HIS A 246 10.56 4.46 2.25
CA HIS A 246 9.28 4.76 1.61
C HIS A 246 8.15 3.91 2.16
N PRO A 247 7.03 4.51 2.59
CA PRO A 247 5.78 3.81 2.87
C PRO A 247 5.23 3.16 1.60
N TYR A 248 5.15 1.82 1.59
CA TYR A 248 4.91 1.14 0.31
C TYR A 248 3.95 -0.06 0.38
N THR A 249 3.06 -0.12 1.37
CA THR A 249 2.10 -1.22 1.53
C THR A 249 1.30 -1.45 0.25
N GLY A 250 0.87 -0.39 -0.45
CA GLY A 250 0.00 -0.45 -1.62
C GLY A 250 0.71 -0.66 -2.96
N GLY A 251 2.04 -0.62 -3.01
CA GLY A 251 2.84 -0.92 -4.20
C GLY A 251 3.64 -2.20 -3.99
N TYR A 252 4.88 -2.06 -3.52
CA TYR A 252 5.74 -3.21 -3.22
C TYR A 252 5.12 -4.18 -2.22
N GLY A 253 4.38 -3.71 -1.20
CA GLY A 253 3.68 -4.56 -0.25
C GLY A 253 2.57 -5.40 -0.89
N SER A 254 1.79 -4.83 -1.81
CA SER A 254 0.77 -5.57 -2.58
C SER A 254 1.41 -6.62 -3.48
N SER A 255 2.50 -6.26 -4.17
CA SER A 255 3.25 -7.22 -4.98
C SER A 255 3.90 -8.31 -4.14
N PHE A 256 4.44 -7.95 -2.97
CA PHE A 256 5.02 -8.88 -2.00
C PHE A 256 3.99 -9.91 -1.55
N ILE A 257 2.81 -9.46 -1.06
CA ILE A 257 1.80 -10.38 -0.52
C ILE A 257 1.24 -11.32 -1.60
N SER A 258 1.06 -10.82 -2.82
CA SER A 258 0.59 -11.63 -3.95
C SER A 258 1.61 -12.69 -4.35
N GLN A 259 2.88 -12.32 -4.52
CA GLN A 259 3.93 -13.27 -4.89
C GLN A 259 4.26 -14.25 -3.78
N LEU A 260 4.20 -13.82 -2.51
CA LEU A 260 4.35 -14.71 -1.36
C LEU A 260 3.21 -15.73 -1.31
N ALA A 261 1.97 -15.31 -1.54
CA ALA A 261 0.82 -16.20 -1.60
C ALA A 261 0.98 -17.26 -2.69
N ASP A 262 1.41 -16.84 -3.89
CA ASP A 262 1.72 -17.76 -5.01
C ASP A 262 2.79 -18.76 -4.63
N LEU A 263 3.88 -18.30 -4.02
CA LEU A 263 5.02 -19.15 -3.65
C LEU A 263 4.64 -20.15 -2.56
N LEU A 264 3.97 -19.68 -1.50
CA LEU A 264 3.49 -20.56 -0.43
C LEU A 264 2.50 -21.61 -0.96
N GLN A 265 1.55 -21.20 -1.82
CA GLN A 265 0.62 -22.13 -2.43
C GLN A 265 1.33 -23.13 -3.34
N LEU A 266 2.28 -22.70 -4.15
CA LEU A 266 3.04 -23.57 -5.04
C LEU A 266 3.77 -24.66 -4.24
N LEU A 267 4.48 -24.28 -3.18
CA LEU A 267 5.30 -25.19 -2.39
C LEU A 267 4.52 -26.04 -1.37
N ALA A 268 3.29 -25.62 -1.00
CA ALA A 268 2.48 -26.30 0.03
C ALA A 268 2.30 -27.79 -0.26
N GLY A 269 2.60 -28.63 0.75
CA GLY A 269 2.49 -30.07 0.70
C GLY A 269 3.62 -30.79 -0.07
N SER A 270 4.58 -30.06 -0.64
CA SER A 270 5.76 -30.61 -1.27
C SER A 270 6.87 -30.91 -0.25
N PRO A 271 7.95 -31.62 -0.63
CA PRO A 271 9.14 -31.77 0.23
C PRO A 271 9.79 -30.43 0.61
N TRP A 272 9.57 -29.37 -0.17
CA TRP A 272 10.10 -28.01 0.00
C TRP A 272 9.07 -27.02 0.54
N ASP A 273 8.05 -27.50 1.23
CA ASP A 273 7.06 -26.64 1.88
C ASP A 273 7.71 -25.74 2.94
N VAL A 274 7.34 -24.47 2.95
CA VAL A 274 7.86 -23.48 3.89
C VAL A 274 7.29 -23.73 5.28
N LYS A 275 8.16 -23.99 6.27
CA LYS A 275 7.78 -24.46 7.60
C LYS A 275 8.21 -23.52 8.74
N ASP A 276 8.75 -22.34 8.44
CA ASP A 276 9.13 -21.38 9.47
C ASP A 276 7.93 -21.01 10.34
N PRO A 277 8.02 -21.10 11.68
CA PRO A 277 6.90 -20.76 12.57
C PRO A 277 6.51 -19.26 12.50
N ALA A 278 7.41 -18.37 12.11
CA ALA A 278 7.08 -16.96 11.90
C ALA A 278 6.25 -16.71 10.62
N ARG A 279 6.06 -17.75 9.78
CA ARG A 279 5.16 -17.68 8.61
C ARG A 279 3.77 -17.18 8.97
N ASP A 280 3.26 -17.49 10.16
CA ASP A 280 1.93 -17.07 10.58
C ASP A 280 1.77 -15.56 10.75
N ASN A 281 2.89 -14.80 10.79
CA ASN A 281 2.86 -13.34 10.76
C ASN A 281 2.16 -12.80 9.51
N VAL A 282 2.13 -13.55 8.39
CA VAL A 282 1.44 -13.12 7.17
C VAL A 282 -0.05 -12.84 7.40
N TYR A 283 -0.69 -13.58 8.32
CA TYR A 283 -2.10 -13.38 8.65
C TYR A 283 -2.30 -12.12 9.51
N HIS A 284 -1.34 -11.80 10.38
CA HIS A 284 -1.33 -10.53 11.11
C HIS A 284 -1.14 -9.34 10.16
N TRP A 285 -0.23 -9.42 9.19
CA TRP A 285 -0.06 -8.35 8.19
C TRP A 285 -1.35 -8.04 7.43
N VAL A 286 -2.16 -9.06 7.11
CA VAL A 286 -3.43 -8.88 6.44
C VAL A 286 -4.36 -7.96 7.24
N PHE A 287 -4.46 -8.14 8.55
CA PHE A 287 -5.33 -7.36 9.41
C PHE A 287 -4.72 -6.03 9.86
N ASP A 288 -3.42 -6.03 10.18
CA ASP A 288 -2.77 -4.87 10.78
C ASP A 288 -2.26 -3.86 9.73
N SER A 289 -1.92 -4.34 8.52
CA SER A 289 -1.34 -3.53 7.46
C SER A 289 -2.32 -3.27 6.31
N PHE A 290 -2.90 -4.32 5.69
CA PHE A 290 -3.74 -4.15 4.51
C PHE A 290 -5.18 -3.72 4.84
N GLN A 291 -5.79 -4.31 5.86
CA GLN A 291 -7.19 -4.01 6.22
C GLN A 291 -7.45 -2.51 6.46
N PRO A 292 -6.64 -1.77 7.21
CA PRO A 292 -6.87 -0.34 7.40
C PRO A 292 -6.73 0.48 6.13
N LEU A 293 -5.86 0.06 5.21
CA LEU A 293 -5.44 0.80 4.02
C LEU A 293 -6.28 0.50 2.77
N ILE A 294 -7.19 -0.48 2.82
CA ILE A 294 -8.10 -0.78 1.71
C ILE A 294 -9.50 -0.30 2.08
N TYR A 295 -10.00 0.71 1.39
CA TYR A 295 -11.34 1.25 1.56
C TYR A 295 -12.19 0.97 0.33
N ARG A 296 -13.26 0.16 0.46
CA ARG A 296 -14.16 -0.24 -0.62
C ARG A 296 -13.41 -0.65 -1.88
N GLY A 297 -12.46 -1.56 -1.74
CA GLY A 297 -11.64 -2.07 -2.84
C GLY A 297 -10.46 -1.19 -3.25
N ALA A 298 -10.41 0.08 -2.89
CA ALA A 298 -9.32 0.98 -3.20
C ALA A 298 -8.19 0.89 -2.16
N MET A 299 -6.95 0.66 -2.59
CA MET A 299 -5.75 0.81 -1.79
C MET A 299 -5.38 2.29 -1.69
N MET A 300 -5.27 2.83 -0.48
CA MET A 300 -4.98 4.26 -0.30
C MET A 300 -3.67 4.69 -0.98
N ASP A 301 -3.73 5.73 -1.80
CA ASP A 301 -2.62 6.21 -2.62
C ASP A 301 -1.39 6.66 -1.80
N MET A 302 -1.58 7.07 -0.55
CA MET A 302 -0.51 7.50 0.34
C MET A 302 0.54 6.42 0.67
N VAL A 303 0.30 5.15 0.32
CA VAL A 303 1.21 4.01 0.52
C VAL A 303 1.55 3.31 -0.79
N ARG A 304 1.38 3.99 -1.95
CA ARG A 304 1.67 3.43 -3.28
C ARG A 304 2.95 3.99 -3.92
N GLY A 305 3.62 4.93 -3.24
CA GLY A 305 4.87 5.54 -3.69
C GLY A 305 4.76 6.10 -5.11
N ARG A 306 5.75 5.81 -5.98
CA ARG A 306 5.74 6.31 -7.36
C ARG A 306 4.68 5.67 -8.27
N GLU A 307 4.05 4.59 -7.84
CA GLU A 307 3.07 3.87 -8.67
C GLU A 307 1.80 4.66 -8.94
N VAL A 308 1.52 5.71 -8.17
CA VAL A 308 0.44 6.67 -8.43
C VAL A 308 0.57 7.37 -9.79
N SER A 309 1.79 7.39 -10.38
CA SER A 309 2.05 7.96 -11.71
C SER A 309 1.84 6.99 -12.88
N ARG A 310 1.40 5.74 -12.62
CA ARG A 310 1.19 4.72 -13.65
C ARG A 310 -0.29 4.65 -14.06
N ALA A 311 -0.61 4.99 -15.29
CA ALA A 311 -1.99 5.01 -15.80
C ALA A 311 -2.78 3.71 -15.59
N GLY A 312 -2.11 2.55 -15.71
CA GLY A 312 -2.73 1.23 -15.53
C GLY A 312 -2.81 0.73 -14.10
N SER A 313 -2.23 1.47 -13.14
CA SER A 313 -2.16 1.12 -11.72
C SER A 313 -2.97 2.11 -10.90
N SER A 314 -4.31 2.02 -10.93
CA SER A 314 -5.16 2.82 -10.05
C SER A 314 -5.15 2.26 -8.61
N ASP A 315 -5.67 3.05 -7.66
CA ASP A 315 -5.91 2.62 -6.28
C ASP A 315 -6.79 1.36 -6.20
N HIS A 316 -7.88 1.29 -6.98
CA HIS A 316 -8.71 0.09 -7.11
C HIS A 316 -7.97 -1.09 -7.74
N ALA A 317 -7.13 -0.86 -8.75
CA ALA A 317 -6.32 -1.93 -9.32
C ALA A 317 -5.33 -2.51 -8.30
N ALA A 318 -4.69 -1.65 -7.51
CA ALA A 318 -3.77 -2.07 -6.45
C ALA A 318 -4.49 -2.80 -5.30
N GLY A 319 -5.69 -2.32 -4.92
CA GLY A 319 -6.51 -2.96 -3.89
C GLY A 319 -7.00 -4.34 -4.31
N HIS A 320 -7.48 -4.51 -5.55
CA HIS A 320 -7.89 -5.82 -6.08
C HIS A 320 -6.71 -6.80 -6.20
N ALA A 321 -5.53 -6.33 -6.63
CA ALA A 321 -4.34 -7.18 -6.67
C ALA A 321 -3.93 -7.67 -5.28
N ALA A 322 -3.98 -6.81 -4.25
CA ALA A 322 -3.76 -7.21 -2.87
C ALA A 322 -4.85 -8.18 -2.38
N ALA A 323 -6.14 -7.90 -2.67
CA ALA A 323 -7.25 -8.75 -2.29
C ALA A 323 -7.15 -10.16 -2.87
N ALA A 324 -6.70 -10.31 -4.12
CA ALA A 324 -6.46 -11.60 -4.76
C ALA A 324 -5.37 -12.40 -4.02
N GLY A 325 -4.20 -11.81 -3.76
CA GLY A 325 -3.14 -12.47 -3.00
C GLY A 325 -3.58 -12.84 -1.57
N ILE A 326 -4.32 -11.95 -0.90
CA ILE A 326 -4.86 -12.18 0.44
C ILE A 326 -5.91 -13.30 0.43
N PHE A 327 -6.76 -13.36 -0.60
CA PHE A 327 -7.71 -14.46 -0.78
C PHE A 327 -6.98 -15.80 -0.96
N ARG A 328 -5.92 -15.84 -1.77
CA ARG A 328 -5.08 -17.02 -1.96
C ARG A 328 -4.45 -17.48 -0.64
N LEU A 329 -3.95 -16.55 0.19
CA LEU A 329 -3.46 -16.87 1.53
C LEU A 329 -4.53 -17.47 2.44
N SER A 330 -5.80 -17.04 2.30
CA SER A 330 -6.89 -17.59 3.11
C SER A 330 -7.10 -19.09 2.91
N GLN A 331 -6.71 -19.63 1.76
CA GLN A 331 -6.79 -21.06 1.45
C GLN A 331 -5.73 -21.90 2.18
N LEU A 332 -4.70 -21.26 2.70
CA LEU A 332 -3.61 -21.86 3.49
C LEU A 332 -3.74 -21.55 4.99
N ALA A 333 -4.66 -20.67 5.36
CA ALA A 333 -4.81 -20.18 6.70
C ALA A 333 -5.53 -21.19 7.62
N PRO A 334 -5.28 -21.18 8.94
CA PRO A 334 -6.12 -21.89 9.90
C PRO A 334 -7.59 -21.48 9.75
N ASN A 335 -8.52 -22.43 9.98
CA ASN A 335 -9.97 -22.23 9.70
C ASN A 335 -10.56 -20.90 10.23
N GLY A 336 -10.19 -20.48 11.44
CA GLY A 336 -10.70 -19.25 12.02
C GLY A 336 -10.21 -17.97 11.29
N ALA A 337 -8.93 -17.93 10.90
CA ALA A 337 -8.35 -16.84 10.13
C ALA A 337 -8.86 -16.85 8.67
N ALA A 338 -9.00 -18.04 8.09
CA ALA A 338 -9.53 -18.21 6.73
C ALA A 338 -10.90 -17.52 6.56
N ALA A 339 -11.86 -17.83 7.43
CA ALA A 339 -13.21 -17.26 7.37
C ALA A 339 -13.21 -15.73 7.54
N GLN A 340 -12.38 -15.20 8.44
CA GLN A 340 -12.26 -13.75 8.64
C GLN A 340 -11.69 -13.05 7.40
N ILE A 341 -10.64 -13.61 6.80
CA ILE A 341 -10.00 -13.07 5.59
C ILE A 341 -11.00 -13.12 4.42
N GLN A 342 -11.67 -14.24 4.22
CA GLN A 342 -12.66 -14.40 3.14
C GLN A 342 -13.84 -13.42 3.28
N SER A 343 -14.35 -13.24 4.48
CA SER A 343 -15.42 -12.26 4.78
C SER A 343 -14.95 -10.82 4.49
N MET A 344 -13.71 -10.50 4.79
CA MET A 344 -13.10 -9.20 4.51
C MET A 344 -12.86 -8.97 3.01
N VAL A 345 -12.29 -9.94 2.31
CA VAL A 345 -12.08 -9.85 0.86
C VAL A 345 -13.43 -9.73 0.13
N LYS A 346 -14.43 -10.50 0.55
CA LYS A 346 -15.78 -10.38 0.01
C LYS A 346 -16.32 -8.96 0.16
N GLU A 347 -16.16 -8.33 1.34
CA GLU A 347 -16.55 -6.94 1.55
C GLU A 347 -15.85 -5.99 0.57
N TRP A 348 -14.55 -6.08 0.40
CA TRP A 348 -13.81 -5.21 -0.51
C TRP A 348 -14.28 -5.32 -1.96
N LEU A 349 -14.58 -6.55 -2.42
CA LEU A 349 -15.01 -6.80 -3.80
C LEU A 349 -16.45 -6.41 -4.07
N VAL A 350 -17.38 -6.59 -3.09
CA VAL A 350 -18.79 -6.23 -3.29
C VAL A 350 -19.07 -4.74 -3.06
N SER A 351 -18.25 -4.08 -2.24
CA SER A 351 -18.40 -2.63 -1.97
C SER A 351 -17.73 -1.76 -3.05
N ASP A 352 -16.85 -2.33 -3.88
CA ASP A 352 -16.26 -1.64 -5.03
C ASP A 352 -17.21 -1.67 -6.23
N THR A 353 -17.88 -0.55 -6.46
CA THR A 353 -18.78 -0.38 -7.61
C THR A 353 -18.10 0.28 -8.82
N SER A 354 -16.81 0.64 -8.69
CA SER A 354 -16.03 1.31 -9.74
C SER A 354 -15.29 0.35 -10.65
N ARG A 355 -15.10 -0.91 -10.22
CA ARG A 355 -14.29 -1.90 -10.92
C ARG A 355 -14.94 -3.28 -10.88
N ASP A 356 -14.88 -4.01 -12.00
CA ASP A 356 -15.24 -5.43 -12.03
C ASP A 356 -14.28 -6.23 -11.14
N TRP A 357 -14.83 -7.05 -10.24
CA TRP A 357 -14.07 -7.83 -9.27
C TRP A 357 -13.07 -8.81 -9.91
N ALA A 358 -13.37 -9.33 -11.11
CA ALA A 358 -12.50 -10.25 -11.84
C ALA A 358 -11.38 -9.53 -12.61
N SER A 359 -11.41 -8.19 -12.68
CA SER A 359 -10.37 -7.43 -13.36
C SER A 359 -9.01 -7.59 -12.67
N GLY A 360 -8.05 -8.17 -13.35
CA GLY A 360 -6.65 -8.26 -12.88
C GLY A 360 -6.32 -9.48 -12.02
N ILE A 361 -7.29 -10.33 -11.62
CA ILE A 361 -7.02 -11.57 -10.91
C ILE A 361 -6.58 -12.70 -11.88
N GLY A 362 -5.87 -13.71 -11.36
CA GLY A 362 -5.46 -14.90 -12.12
C GLY A 362 -6.65 -15.71 -12.63
N LEU A 363 -6.46 -16.42 -13.75
CA LEU A 363 -7.53 -17.26 -14.29
C LEU A 363 -7.93 -18.37 -13.31
N ASP A 364 -6.98 -18.90 -12.54
CA ASP A 364 -7.19 -19.90 -11.50
C ASP A 364 -7.97 -19.38 -10.29
N GLU A 365 -8.01 -18.08 -10.10
CA GLU A 365 -8.70 -17.43 -8.96
C GLU A 365 -10.16 -17.05 -9.29
N VAL A 366 -10.51 -16.93 -10.58
CA VAL A 366 -11.86 -16.49 -10.98
C VAL A 366 -12.94 -17.39 -10.38
N MET A 367 -12.81 -18.70 -10.48
CA MET A 367 -13.78 -19.66 -9.93
C MET A 367 -13.86 -19.60 -8.40
N PRO A 368 -12.75 -19.70 -7.66
CA PRO A 368 -12.77 -19.58 -6.20
C PRO A 368 -13.36 -18.28 -5.69
N VAL A 369 -13.05 -17.15 -6.33
CA VAL A 369 -13.61 -15.84 -5.96
C VAL A 369 -15.10 -15.76 -6.31
N ALA A 370 -15.54 -16.27 -7.47
CA ALA A 370 -16.96 -16.34 -7.81
C ALA A 370 -17.75 -17.17 -6.78
N HIS A 371 -17.21 -18.30 -6.34
CA HIS A 371 -17.79 -19.11 -5.28
C HIS A 371 -17.86 -18.35 -3.95
N LEU A 372 -16.81 -17.65 -3.55
CA LEU A 372 -16.81 -16.79 -2.35
C LEU A 372 -17.93 -15.74 -2.42
N LEU A 373 -18.06 -15.07 -3.57
CA LEU A 373 -19.08 -14.02 -3.74
C LEU A 373 -20.51 -14.59 -3.67
N ALA A 374 -20.72 -15.80 -4.16
CA ALA A 374 -22.01 -16.50 -4.16
C ALA A 374 -22.33 -17.18 -2.82
N ASP A 375 -21.33 -17.45 -1.98
CA ASP A 375 -21.50 -18.20 -0.72
C ASP A 375 -22.21 -17.35 0.34
N ASN A 376 -23.46 -17.63 0.62
CA ASN A 376 -24.24 -16.96 1.68
C ASN A 376 -23.81 -17.36 3.10
N GLY A 377 -23.04 -18.43 3.27
CA GLY A 377 -22.46 -18.86 4.55
C GLY A 377 -21.29 -17.98 5.00
N ILE A 378 -20.69 -17.21 4.08
CA ILE A 378 -19.63 -16.25 4.35
C ILE A 378 -20.18 -14.84 4.10
N PRO A 379 -20.66 -14.12 5.12
CA PRO A 379 -21.18 -12.76 4.94
C PRO A 379 -20.02 -11.78 4.65
N ALA A 380 -20.27 -10.75 3.85
CA ALA A 380 -19.40 -9.60 3.78
C ALA A 380 -19.36 -8.90 5.15
N ARG A 381 -18.15 -8.62 5.67
CA ARG A 381 -18.00 -8.18 7.07
C ARG A 381 -18.44 -6.75 7.36
N GLY A 382 -18.69 -5.96 6.30
CA GLY A 382 -18.98 -4.53 6.40
C GLY A 382 -17.73 -3.66 6.63
N GLU A 383 -17.93 -2.35 6.60
CA GLU A 383 -16.87 -1.38 6.88
C GLU A 383 -16.42 -1.49 8.33
N VAL A 384 -15.10 -1.44 8.54
CA VAL A 384 -14.49 -1.48 9.88
C VAL A 384 -14.13 -0.05 10.29
N PRO A 385 -14.86 0.57 11.21
CA PRO A 385 -14.48 1.87 11.76
C PRO A 385 -13.26 1.73 12.68
N GLY A 386 -12.45 2.77 12.75
CA GLY A 386 -11.26 2.78 13.60
C GLY A 386 -10.30 3.89 13.24
N SER A 387 -9.21 3.95 13.98
CA SER A 387 -8.12 4.89 13.71
C SER A 387 -6.79 4.20 13.98
N TRP A 388 -5.86 4.32 13.04
CA TRP A 388 -4.55 3.65 13.05
C TRP A 388 -3.44 4.66 12.86
N ILE A 389 -2.43 4.57 13.72
CA ILE A 389 -1.18 5.33 13.61
C ILE A 389 -0.08 4.35 13.20
N PHE A 390 0.38 4.45 11.98
CA PHE A 390 1.52 3.70 11.45
C PHE A 390 2.79 4.50 11.70
N ALA A 391 3.29 4.42 12.92
CA ALA A 391 4.38 5.26 13.40
C ALA A 391 5.69 5.04 12.63
N ALA A 392 5.98 3.80 12.20
CA ALA A 392 7.21 3.49 11.47
C ALA A 392 7.20 4.01 10.03
N MET A 393 6.04 4.34 9.45
CA MET A 393 5.92 4.89 8.09
C MET A 393 5.28 6.28 8.02
N ASP A 394 5.11 6.96 9.16
CA ASP A 394 4.54 8.31 9.27
C ASP A 394 3.18 8.46 8.54
N ARG A 395 2.29 7.46 8.71
CA ARG A 395 0.95 7.44 8.10
C ARG A 395 -0.13 7.31 9.16
N VAL A 396 -1.28 7.92 8.89
CA VAL A 396 -2.46 7.82 9.74
C VAL A 396 -3.67 7.47 8.88
N VAL A 397 -4.50 6.59 9.39
CA VAL A 397 -5.79 6.22 8.79
C VAL A 397 -6.89 6.40 9.81
N HIS A 398 -7.99 6.98 9.38
CA HIS A 398 -9.21 7.08 10.17
C HIS A 398 -10.40 6.65 9.31
N ARG A 399 -11.20 5.72 9.81
CA ARG A 399 -12.35 5.17 9.08
C ARG A 399 -13.63 5.32 9.89
N ARG A 400 -14.68 5.79 9.23
CA ARG A 400 -16.03 5.88 9.76
C ARG A 400 -17.02 5.34 8.71
N PRO A 401 -18.22 4.97 9.11
CA PRO A 401 -19.22 4.54 8.13
C PRO A 401 -19.42 5.57 7.03
N GLY A 402 -19.17 5.15 5.78
CA GLY A 402 -19.33 5.97 4.60
C GLY A 402 -18.15 6.86 4.19
N TRP A 403 -17.04 6.91 4.97
CA TRP A 403 -15.84 7.64 4.58
C TRP A 403 -14.56 7.10 5.27
N ALA A 404 -13.43 7.38 4.63
CA ALA A 404 -12.12 7.13 5.21
C ALA A 404 -11.20 8.33 4.95
N PHE A 405 -10.30 8.59 5.90
CA PHE A 405 -9.37 9.71 5.85
C PHE A 405 -7.94 9.22 6.09
N GLY A 406 -7.03 9.58 5.19
CA GLY A 406 -5.60 9.28 5.30
C GLY A 406 -4.78 10.54 5.47
N ILE A 407 -3.65 10.44 6.19
CA ILE A 407 -2.66 11.51 6.31
C ILE A 407 -1.29 10.96 5.95
N ALA A 408 -0.62 11.61 5.00
CA ALA A 408 0.74 11.28 4.60
C ALA A 408 1.71 12.34 5.13
N MET A 409 2.60 11.91 6.02
CA MET A 409 3.61 12.74 6.65
C MET A 409 5.01 12.27 6.26
N HIS A 410 6.02 13.08 6.51
CA HIS A 410 7.42 12.69 6.50
C HIS A 410 8.16 13.30 7.69
N SER A 411 9.27 12.69 8.05
CA SER A 411 10.10 13.11 9.18
C SER A 411 11.58 12.83 8.89
N SER A 412 12.44 12.95 9.87
CA SER A 412 13.84 12.50 9.75
C SER A 412 13.98 10.98 9.52
N ARG A 413 12.89 10.21 9.64
CA ARG A 413 12.84 8.75 9.44
C ARG A 413 12.33 8.34 8.06
N ILE A 414 11.39 9.10 7.50
CA ILE A 414 10.63 8.77 6.28
C ILE A 414 10.89 9.83 5.22
N TYR A 415 11.10 9.39 3.98
CA TYR A 415 11.27 10.28 2.84
C TYR A 415 9.97 11.00 2.46
N ASN A 416 10.13 12.22 1.91
CA ASN A 416 9.01 13.04 1.47
C ASN A 416 8.20 12.39 0.33
N PHE A 417 8.86 11.94 -0.73
CA PHE A 417 8.26 11.17 -1.83
C PHE A 417 9.34 10.40 -2.62
N GLU A 418 8.90 9.41 -3.39
CA GLU A 418 9.78 8.69 -4.31
C GLU A 418 9.59 9.18 -5.75
N SER A 419 10.73 9.49 -6.41
CA SER A 419 10.77 9.70 -7.87
C SER A 419 12.07 9.10 -8.39
N ILE A 420 11.97 7.91 -8.97
CA ILE A 420 13.08 7.19 -9.61
C ILE A 420 12.58 6.59 -10.94
N ASN A 421 13.49 6.17 -11.79
CA ASN A 421 13.18 5.59 -13.11
C ASN A 421 12.28 6.50 -13.98
N ARG A 422 12.35 7.82 -13.78
CA ARG A 422 11.53 8.83 -14.44
C ARG A 422 10.01 8.66 -14.19
N GLU A 423 9.65 8.13 -13.04
CA GLU A 423 8.27 8.01 -12.55
C GLU A 423 8.02 9.00 -11.42
N ASN A 424 6.77 9.40 -11.21
CA ASN A 424 6.29 10.31 -10.17
C ASN A 424 7.04 11.65 -10.14
N LEU A 425 7.14 12.27 -11.32
CA LEU A 425 7.92 13.50 -11.52
C LEU A 425 7.33 14.72 -10.79
N HIS A 426 6.06 14.69 -10.41
CA HIS A 426 5.35 15.77 -9.71
C HIS A 426 4.87 15.35 -8.30
N GLY A 427 5.51 14.38 -7.65
CA GLY A 427 5.15 13.92 -6.30
C GLY A 427 5.54 14.86 -5.15
N TRP A 428 5.93 16.10 -5.44
CA TRP A 428 6.70 17.04 -4.60
C TRP A 428 6.22 17.19 -3.17
N HIS A 429 4.91 17.27 -2.94
CA HIS A 429 4.31 17.57 -1.63
C HIS A 429 3.48 16.44 -1.04
N THR A 430 3.57 15.23 -1.60
CA THR A 430 2.75 14.10 -1.15
C THR A 430 3.06 13.62 0.27
N GLY A 431 4.23 13.97 0.81
CA GLY A 431 4.61 13.70 2.21
C GLY A 431 4.47 14.89 3.16
N ASP A 432 4.06 16.07 2.68
CA ASP A 432 4.03 17.33 3.46
C ASP A 432 2.72 17.51 4.26
N GLY A 433 2.17 16.40 4.77
CA GLY A 433 0.89 16.38 5.45
C GLY A 433 -0.29 16.34 4.48
N MET A 434 -0.10 15.76 3.28
CA MET A 434 -1.21 15.56 2.34
C MET A 434 -2.29 14.70 2.98
N THR A 435 -3.54 15.10 2.78
CA THR A 435 -4.72 14.39 3.27
C THR A 435 -5.50 13.78 2.11
N TYR A 436 -6.04 12.60 2.38
CA TYR A 436 -6.80 11.79 1.42
C TYR A 436 -8.17 11.51 2.01
N LEU A 437 -9.22 12.09 1.41
CA LEU A 437 -10.59 11.81 1.83
C LEU A 437 -11.30 10.94 0.80
N TYR A 438 -11.55 9.69 1.18
CA TYR A 438 -12.35 8.70 0.44
C TYR A 438 -13.79 8.75 0.93
N THR A 439 -14.73 8.81 -0.01
CA THR A 439 -16.17 8.89 0.26
C THR A 439 -16.93 7.86 -0.59
N SER A 440 -18.22 8.08 -0.82
CA SER A 440 -18.99 7.29 -1.80
C SER A 440 -18.60 7.55 -3.25
N ASP A 441 -17.86 8.62 -3.54
CA ASP A 441 -17.21 8.83 -4.84
C ASP A 441 -15.91 8.01 -4.87
N LEU A 442 -15.99 6.82 -5.46
CA LEU A 442 -14.89 5.87 -5.55
C LEU A 442 -13.88 6.24 -6.64
N THR A 443 -14.15 7.25 -7.46
CA THR A 443 -13.30 7.62 -8.59
C THR A 443 -12.37 8.80 -8.31
N GLN A 444 -12.48 9.41 -7.13
CA GLN A 444 -11.74 10.63 -6.74
C GLN A 444 -10.25 10.59 -7.08
N PHE A 445 -9.56 9.48 -6.84
CA PHE A 445 -8.12 9.35 -7.09
C PHE A 445 -7.78 8.54 -8.34
N SER A 446 -8.75 7.83 -8.95
CA SER A 446 -8.55 6.97 -10.11
C SER A 446 -8.96 7.59 -11.45
N ASP A 447 -9.80 8.63 -11.46
CA ASP A 447 -10.26 9.28 -12.69
C ASP A 447 -9.30 10.41 -13.16
N GLY A 448 -8.02 10.07 -13.41
CA GLY A 448 -7.06 11.03 -13.91
C GLY A 448 -6.67 12.12 -12.91
N PHE A 449 -6.81 11.89 -11.61
CA PHE A 449 -6.44 12.83 -10.55
C PHE A 449 -4.95 13.21 -10.65
N TRP A 450 -4.05 12.24 -10.60
CA TRP A 450 -2.61 12.48 -10.51
C TRP A 450 -2.03 13.29 -11.68
N PRO A 451 -2.38 13.03 -12.95
CA PRO A 451 -1.85 13.83 -14.06
C PRO A 451 -2.50 15.23 -14.18
N THR A 452 -3.59 15.51 -13.46
CA THR A 452 -4.33 16.78 -13.64
C THR A 452 -4.47 17.63 -12.39
N VAL A 453 -4.28 17.07 -11.18
CA VAL A 453 -4.30 17.87 -9.94
C VAL A 453 -3.18 18.91 -9.96
N ASP A 454 -3.38 20.03 -9.27
CA ASP A 454 -2.29 20.98 -9.02
C ASP A 454 -1.30 20.37 -8.00
N PRO A 455 -0.11 19.93 -8.41
CA PRO A 455 0.83 19.29 -7.49
C PRO A 455 1.45 20.28 -6.48
N GLN A 456 1.25 21.57 -6.67
CA GLN A 456 1.60 22.63 -5.72
C GLN A 456 0.52 22.84 -4.65
N ARG A 457 -0.69 22.30 -4.87
CA ARG A 457 -1.85 22.52 -4.00
C ARG A 457 -2.55 21.20 -3.66
N LEU A 458 -1.81 20.25 -3.07
CA LEU A 458 -2.39 18.99 -2.60
C LEU A 458 -3.15 19.22 -1.28
N PRO A 459 -4.31 18.57 -1.05
CA PRO A 459 -5.11 18.76 0.16
C PRO A 459 -4.28 18.51 1.43
N GLY A 460 -4.48 19.32 2.45
CA GLY A 460 -3.82 19.21 3.75
C GLY A 460 -2.39 19.77 3.82
N THR A 461 -1.73 20.07 2.70
CA THR A 461 -0.34 20.54 2.68
C THR A 461 -0.19 21.99 3.10
N THR A 462 0.99 22.36 3.59
CA THR A 462 1.43 23.75 3.75
C THR A 462 2.71 23.90 2.93
N VAL A 463 2.72 24.83 1.97
CA VAL A 463 3.76 24.89 0.94
C VAL A 463 4.22 26.30 0.66
N LEU A 464 5.46 26.45 0.20
CA LEU A 464 5.91 27.66 -0.49
C LEU A 464 5.40 27.58 -1.93
N ALA A 465 4.62 28.56 -2.35
CA ALA A 465 4.07 28.62 -3.71
C ALA A 465 5.19 28.57 -4.75
N GLY A 466 5.08 27.63 -5.70
CA GLY A 466 6.09 27.40 -6.73
C GLY A 466 7.27 26.52 -6.33
N SER A 467 7.30 25.99 -5.09
CA SER A 467 8.40 25.10 -4.67
C SER A 467 8.29 23.71 -5.30
N MET A 468 9.44 23.15 -5.67
CA MET A 468 9.57 21.82 -6.26
C MET A 468 10.67 21.04 -5.51
N PRO A 469 10.37 20.49 -4.33
CA PRO A 469 11.36 19.76 -3.53
C PRO A 469 11.90 18.53 -4.29
N ARG A 470 13.14 18.16 -3.97
CA ARG A 470 13.73 16.92 -4.50
C ARG A 470 13.11 15.71 -3.82
N SER A 471 13.04 14.60 -4.55
CA SER A 471 12.65 13.30 -4.01
C SER A 471 13.68 12.72 -3.04
N ASN A 472 13.26 11.73 -2.26
CA ASN A 472 14.13 10.97 -1.35
C ASN A 472 14.82 11.86 -0.29
N GLN A 473 14.14 12.92 0.16
CA GLN A 473 14.61 13.78 1.23
C GLN A 473 13.88 13.44 2.54
N VAL A 474 14.63 13.32 3.62
CA VAL A 474 14.04 13.24 4.97
C VAL A 474 13.65 14.63 5.45
N GLY A 475 12.71 14.71 6.39
CA GLY A 475 12.38 15.93 7.09
C GLY A 475 13.52 16.40 8.03
N GLY A 476 13.54 17.70 8.36
CA GLY A 476 14.46 18.27 9.36
C GLY A 476 14.06 17.97 10.81
N SER A 477 12.84 17.49 11.03
CA SER A 477 12.29 17.20 12.35
C SER A 477 11.98 15.73 12.52
N PRO A 478 12.17 15.15 13.72
CA PRO A 478 11.69 13.80 14.04
C PRO A 478 10.18 13.75 14.35
N VAL A 479 9.50 14.88 14.52
CA VAL A 479 8.11 14.95 14.99
C VAL A 479 7.15 14.59 13.87
N ALA A 480 6.70 13.33 13.83
CA ALA A 480 5.59 12.84 13.02
C ALA A 480 5.01 11.58 13.68
N GLY A 481 3.71 11.55 13.88
CA GLY A 481 3.01 10.45 14.55
C GLY A 481 1.81 10.95 15.34
N GLY A 482 1.48 10.25 16.44
CA GLY A 482 0.34 10.61 17.29
C GLY A 482 -0.10 9.50 18.20
N ALA A 483 -1.24 9.69 18.85
CA ALA A 483 -1.85 8.71 19.74
C ALA A 483 -3.28 8.37 19.31
N THR A 484 -3.75 7.18 19.72
CA THR A 484 -5.11 6.70 19.42
C THR A 484 -5.77 6.07 20.63
N VAL A 485 -7.05 6.37 20.84
CA VAL A 485 -7.88 5.76 21.88
C VAL A 485 -9.28 5.47 21.32
N ASP A 486 -9.76 4.26 21.46
CA ASP A 486 -11.13 3.84 21.13
C ASP A 486 -11.63 4.31 19.76
N GLY A 487 -10.77 4.23 18.74
CA GLY A 487 -11.06 4.64 17.38
C GLY A 487 -10.99 6.15 17.10
N TYR A 488 -10.53 6.98 18.04
CA TYR A 488 -10.19 8.39 17.86
C TYR A 488 -8.69 8.59 17.87
N SER A 489 -8.19 9.64 17.18
CA SER A 489 -6.74 9.93 17.13
C SER A 489 -6.44 11.41 17.19
N ALA A 490 -5.25 11.72 17.70
CA ALA A 490 -4.56 12.98 17.49
C ALA A 490 -3.25 12.69 16.77
N ALA A 491 -3.07 13.31 15.60
CA ALA A 491 -1.86 13.22 14.81
C ALA A 491 -1.14 14.56 14.77
N MET A 492 0.18 14.55 14.65
CA MET A 492 0.98 15.76 14.55
C MET A 492 2.20 15.57 13.66
N MET A 493 2.63 16.67 13.02
CA MET A 493 3.80 16.73 12.17
C MET A 493 4.45 18.11 12.28
N GLN A 494 5.75 18.15 12.50
CA GLN A 494 6.52 19.39 12.30
C GLN A 494 7.10 19.36 10.89
N LEU A 495 6.49 20.16 10.02
CA LEU A 495 6.98 20.38 8.66
C LEU A 495 8.22 21.27 8.70
N GLY A 496 9.26 20.87 7.96
CA GLY A 496 10.48 21.64 7.77
C GLY A 496 11.52 20.76 7.08
N PRO A 497 11.82 21.00 5.80
CA PRO A 497 12.91 20.31 5.13
C PRO A 497 14.27 20.73 5.72
N PRO A 498 15.29 19.86 5.71
CA PRO A 498 16.62 20.22 6.16
C PRO A 498 17.17 21.41 5.37
N GLY A 499 17.53 22.49 6.08
CA GLY A 499 17.97 23.75 5.45
C GLY A 499 16.90 24.46 4.64
N GLY A 500 15.62 24.09 4.83
CA GLY A 500 14.48 24.64 4.12
C GLY A 500 14.07 26.01 4.63
N GLN A 501 13.31 26.71 3.78
CA GLN A 501 12.84 28.07 4.04
C GLN A 501 11.45 28.12 4.68
N LEU A 502 10.83 26.95 4.93
CA LEU A 502 9.45 26.84 5.46
C LEU A 502 9.46 26.00 6.73
N ASN A 503 8.73 26.43 7.75
CA ASN A 503 8.39 25.65 8.92
C ASN A 503 6.89 25.76 9.24
N ALA A 504 6.31 24.70 9.80
CA ALA A 504 4.95 24.71 10.32
C ALA A 504 4.75 23.58 11.34
N ARG A 505 3.96 23.82 12.38
CA ARG A 505 3.43 22.80 13.28
C ARG A 505 2.01 22.47 12.86
N LYS A 506 1.74 21.20 12.57
CA LYS A 506 0.45 20.73 12.02
C LYS A 506 -0.13 19.64 12.92
N SER A 507 -1.42 19.74 13.23
CA SER A 507 -2.15 18.72 13.97
C SER A 507 -3.46 18.37 13.29
N TRP A 508 -3.85 17.12 13.38
CA TRP A 508 -5.16 16.60 12.96
C TRP A 508 -5.78 15.83 14.12
N PHE A 509 -7.01 16.17 14.47
CA PHE A 509 -7.80 15.46 15.47
C PHE A 509 -8.93 14.74 14.73
N LEU A 510 -8.92 13.42 14.80
CA LEU A 510 -9.77 12.52 14.02
C LEU A 510 -10.86 11.98 14.95
N LEU A 511 -12.06 12.49 14.74
CA LEU A 511 -13.19 12.26 15.64
C LEU A 511 -14.25 11.36 14.98
N ASP A 512 -15.46 11.31 15.54
CA ASP A 512 -16.55 10.45 15.04
C ASP A 512 -17.09 10.89 13.67
N ASP A 513 -17.33 12.20 13.50
CA ASP A 513 -17.93 12.76 12.29
C ASP A 513 -17.23 14.02 11.77
N ALA A 514 -16.05 14.32 12.30
CA ALA A 514 -15.29 15.51 11.98
C ALA A 514 -13.78 15.26 12.04
N VAL A 515 -13.05 15.95 11.16
CA VAL A 515 -11.59 16.06 11.21
C VAL A 515 -11.23 17.52 11.46
N VAL A 516 -10.60 17.80 12.60
CA VAL A 516 -10.12 19.14 12.94
C VAL A 516 -8.65 19.26 12.57
N ALA A 517 -8.32 20.23 11.73
CA ALA A 517 -6.95 20.54 11.34
C ALA A 517 -6.52 21.88 11.91
N LEU A 518 -5.42 21.86 12.65
CA LEU A 518 -4.81 23.05 13.25
C LEU A 518 -3.38 23.23 12.75
N GLY A 519 -2.98 24.46 12.57
CA GLY A 519 -1.59 24.80 12.28
C GLY A 519 -1.16 26.08 12.99
N SER A 520 0.09 26.07 13.44
CA SER A 520 0.72 27.22 14.08
C SER A 520 2.20 27.31 13.73
N ASP A 521 2.85 28.38 14.17
CA ASP A 521 4.28 28.59 13.96
C ASP A 521 4.67 28.48 12.47
N ILE A 522 3.76 28.93 11.58
CA ILE A 522 4.00 28.95 10.14
C ILE A 522 4.91 30.11 9.84
N GLY A 523 6.12 29.81 9.39
CA GLY A 523 7.14 30.79 9.09
C GLY A 523 7.87 30.47 7.80
N SER A 524 8.34 31.51 7.11
CA SER A 524 9.16 31.39 5.94
C SER A 524 10.25 32.44 5.87
N SER A 525 11.46 32.02 5.47
CA SER A 525 12.57 32.91 5.16
C SER A 525 12.65 33.32 3.68
N ALA A 526 11.72 32.87 2.84
CA ALA A 526 11.64 33.24 1.44
C ALA A 526 10.86 34.55 1.28
N PRO A 527 11.51 35.70 0.94
CA PRO A 527 10.91 37.02 1.04
C PRO A 527 9.79 37.28 0.02
N ASP A 528 9.87 36.60 -1.15
CA ASP A 528 8.98 36.88 -2.29
C ASP A 528 8.00 35.72 -2.58
N GLN A 529 8.05 34.65 -1.80
CA GLN A 529 7.17 33.49 -2.00
C GLN A 529 6.06 33.44 -0.95
N HIS A 530 4.82 33.32 -1.41
CA HIS A 530 3.68 33.10 -0.52
C HIS A 530 3.72 31.72 0.11
N VAL A 531 3.27 31.63 1.35
CA VAL A 531 2.99 30.35 2.01
C VAL A 531 1.50 30.09 1.93
N GLU A 532 1.13 28.94 1.41
CA GLU A 532 -0.26 28.51 1.30
C GLU A 532 -0.50 27.25 2.14
N THR A 533 -1.64 27.20 2.85
CA THR A 533 -2.15 25.96 3.45
C THR A 533 -3.40 25.51 2.71
N ILE A 534 -3.36 24.33 2.13
CA ILE A 534 -4.41 23.79 1.28
C ILE A 534 -5.41 23.01 2.14
N VAL A 535 -6.66 23.43 2.13
CA VAL A 535 -7.75 22.73 2.82
C VAL A 535 -8.26 21.59 1.95
N GLU A 536 -8.51 21.89 0.66
CA GLU A 536 -9.04 20.95 -0.31
C GLU A 536 -8.56 21.26 -1.73
N ASN A 537 -8.37 20.24 -2.54
CA ASN A 537 -8.24 20.33 -3.98
C ASN A 537 -8.91 19.09 -4.60
N ARG A 538 -10.23 19.17 -4.70
CA ARG A 538 -11.05 18.02 -5.01
C ARG A 538 -11.45 17.99 -6.47
N LEU A 539 -11.28 16.85 -7.12
CA LEU A 539 -11.85 16.56 -8.40
C LEU A 539 -13.38 16.59 -8.27
N VAL A 540 -14.04 17.34 -9.14
CA VAL A 540 -15.50 17.49 -9.14
C VAL A 540 -16.10 17.11 -10.48
N SER A 541 -17.15 16.32 -10.45
CA SER A 541 -17.91 15.95 -11.65
C SER A 541 -19.01 17.00 -11.94
N GLY A 542 -19.17 17.33 -13.21
CA GLY A 542 -20.25 18.23 -13.66
C GLY A 542 -20.24 19.59 -12.94
N ASP A 543 -21.42 20.08 -12.64
CA ASP A 543 -21.65 21.36 -11.93
C ASP A 543 -21.90 21.15 -10.42
N ALA A 544 -21.09 20.28 -9.77
CA ALA A 544 -21.20 20.05 -8.33
C ALA A 544 -21.29 21.39 -7.57
N ALA A 545 -22.35 21.59 -6.80
CA ALA A 545 -22.59 22.85 -6.09
C ALA A 545 -21.47 23.13 -5.10
N PHE A 546 -21.05 24.39 -5.02
CA PHE A 546 -20.19 24.90 -3.95
C PHE A 546 -20.91 26.05 -3.27
N THR A 547 -21.43 25.80 -2.08
CA THR A 547 -22.20 26.76 -1.29
C THR A 547 -21.31 27.32 -0.20
N VAL A 548 -21.32 28.62 -0.01
CA VAL A 548 -20.49 29.34 0.98
C VAL A 548 -21.38 30.29 1.78
N ALA A 549 -21.20 30.34 3.10
CA ALA A 549 -21.85 31.30 3.97
C ALA A 549 -21.35 32.74 3.70
N GLU A 550 -22.21 33.73 3.89
CA GLU A 550 -21.84 35.15 3.69
C GLU A 550 -20.70 35.60 4.60
N ASP A 551 -20.65 35.07 5.84
CA ASP A 551 -19.58 35.39 6.82
C ASP A 551 -18.33 34.50 6.63
N GLY A 552 -18.32 33.61 5.64
CA GLY A 552 -17.23 32.70 5.36
C GLY A 552 -16.98 31.60 6.39
N LYS A 553 -17.88 31.42 7.39
CA LYS A 553 -17.67 30.44 8.45
C LYS A 553 -17.88 29.01 8.03
N TRP A 554 -18.60 28.76 6.96
CA TRP A 554 -18.78 27.40 6.44
C TRP A 554 -18.89 27.40 4.92
N ALA A 555 -18.55 26.26 4.35
CA ALA A 555 -18.77 25.93 2.96
C ALA A 555 -19.26 24.49 2.83
N CYS A 556 -19.89 24.15 1.70
CA CYS A 556 -20.28 22.77 1.37
C CYS A 556 -20.04 22.51 -0.12
N LEU A 557 -19.34 21.44 -0.43
CA LEU A 557 -19.05 20.98 -1.78
C LEU A 557 -19.87 19.73 -2.09
N GLY A 558 -20.51 19.70 -3.28
CA GLY A 558 -21.27 18.54 -3.78
C GLY A 558 -22.46 18.14 -2.92
N GLY A 559 -22.86 18.96 -1.96
CA GLY A 559 -23.99 18.71 -1.07
C GLY A 559 -23.75 17.68 0.04
N ASN A 560 -22.54 17.14 0.16
CA ASN A 560 -22.19 16.10 1.12
C ASN A 560 -20.79 16.22 1.74
N LEU A 561 -20.07 17.31 1.50
CA LEU A 561 -18.79 17.58 2.11
C LEU A 561 -18.79 19.01 2.67
N GLY A 562 -18.98 19.10 3.99
CA GLY A 562 -18.97 20.35 4.72
C GLY A 562 -17.58 20.76 5.17
N TYR A 563 -17.39 22.09 5.31
CA TYR A 563 -16.20 22.72 5.87
C TYR A 563 -16.63 23.77 6.86
N PHE A 564 -16.00 23.81 8.01
CA PHE A 564 -16.18 24.87 9.00
C PHE A 564 -14.87 25.61 9.23
N PHE A 565 -14.93 26.95 9.25
CA PHE A 565 -13.82 27.85 9.46
C PHE A 565 -14.08 28.73 10.69
N PRO A 566 -13.48 28.39 11.85
CA PRO A 566 -13.78 29.09 13.12
C PRO A 566 -13.55 30.60 13.07
N ASN A 567 -12.57 31.04 12.29
CA ASN A 567 -12.19 32.45 12.16
C ASN A 567 -12.94 33.17 11.04
N GLY A 568 -13.90 32.53 10.37
CA GLY A 568 -14.67 33.12 9.28
C GLY A 568 -13.87 33.31 7.98
N ALA A 569 -14.16 34.40 7.26
CA ALA A 569 -13.51 34.74 6.01
C ALA A 569 -12.01 35.01 6.20
N GLY A 570 -11.16 34.29 5.59
CA GLY A 570 -9.68 34.36 5.63
C GLY A 570 -9.07 33.32 4.72
N TRP A 571 -9.94 32.53 4.10
CA TRP A 571 -9.57 31.52 3.11
C TRP A 571 -9.99 31.94 1.69
N LYS A 572 -9.38 31.32 0.71
CA LYS A 572 -9.63 31.53 -0.71
C LYS A 572 -10.19 30.28 -1.35
N SER A 573 -10.89 30.42 -2.45
CA SER A 573 -11.31 29.26 -3.26
C SER A 573 -11.26 29.58 -4.75
N ALA A 574 -11.09 28.54 -5.56
CA ALA A 574 -11.14 28.61 -7.01
C ALA A 574 -11.75 27.34 -7.58
N ARG A 575 -12.48 27.49 -8.69
CA ARG A 575 -12.91 26.37 -9.52
C ARG A 575 -12.26 26.52 -10.89
N ALA A 576 -11.56 25.47 -11.32
CA ALA A 576 -10.83 25.52 -12.58
C ALA A 576 -10.77 24.14 -13.26
N ASP A 577 -10.79 24.17 -14.60
CA ASP A 577 -10.43 23.02 -15.40
C ASP A 577 -8.90 22.97 -15.51
N ARG A 578 -8.34 21.78 -15.24
CA ARG A 578 -6.92 21.52 -15.33
C ARG A 578 -6.64 20.46 -16.38
N GLN A 579 -5.59 20.66 -17.15
CA GLN A 579 -5.13 19.74 -18.18
C GLN A 579 -3.79 19.14 -17.76
N GLY A 580 -3.58 17.88 -18.11
CA GLY A 580 -2.32 17.18 -17.92
C GLY A 580 -2.29 15.89 -18.71
N SER A 581 -1.18 15.18 -18.64
CA SER A 581 -1.01 13.87 -19.25
C SER A 581 -0.21 12.95 -18.36
N TRP A 582 -0.38 11.65 -18.52
CA TRP A 582 0.43 10.68 -17.80
C TRP A 582 1.92 10.81 -18.10
N ARG A 583 2.27 11.28 -19.31
CA ARG A 583 3.68 11.51 -19.70
C ARG A 583 4.35 12.63 -18.89
N GLU A 584 3.62 13.62 -18.45
CA GLU A 584 4.17 14.72 -17.62
C GLU A 584 4.64 14.24 -16.27
N ILE A 585 3.97 13.23 -15.69
CA ILE A 585 4.30 12.69 -14.37
C ILE A 585 5.04 11.34 -14.41
N ASN A 586 5.11 10.71 -15.61
CA ASN A 586 5.82 9.45 -15.84
C ASN A 586 6.28 9.39 -17.30
N ALA A 587 7.58 9.38 -17.53
CA ALA A 587 8.13 9.44 -18.88
C ALA A 587 7.69 8.31 -19.82
N GLY A 588 7.28 7.16 -19.26
CA GLY A 588 6.68 6.03 -19.99
C GLY A 588 5.18 6.16 -20.22
N GLY A 589 4.54 7.19 -19.67
CA GLY A 589 3.11 7.40 -19.74
C GLY A 589 2.59 7.87 -21.10
N SER A 590 1.28 7.79 -21.28
CA SER A 590 0.60 8.29 -22.49
C SER A 590 0.70 9.82 -22.58
N PRO A 591 0.99 10.39 -23.76
CA PRO A 591 0.96 11.84 -24.00
C PRO A 591 -0.46 12.38 -24.20
N ALA A 592 -1.49 11.52 -24.24
CA ALA A 592 -2.86 11.96 -24.46
C ALA A 592 -3.30 12.91 -23.35
N GLY A 593 -3.83 14.08 -23.73
CA GLY A 593 -4.32 15.08 -22.78
C GLY A 593 -5.57 14.61 -22.06
N ILE A 594 -5.61 14.88 -20.77
CA ILE A 594 -6.74 14.65 -19.87
C ILE A 594 -7.14 15.98 -19.30
N THR A 595 -8.44 16.27 -19.23
CA THR A 595 -8.97 17.49 -18.58
C THR A 595 -9.88 17.08 -17.44
N ARG A 596 -9.69 17.66 -16.24
CA ARG A 596 -10.52 17.45 -15.08
C ARG A 596 -10.80 18.79 -14.38
N ARG A 597 -11.97 18.88 -13.74
CA ARG A 597 -12.39 20.07 -13.01
C ARG A 597 -12.12 19.91 -11.53
N TYR A 598 -11.58 20.96 -10.91
CA TYR A 598 -11.23 20.96 -9.49
C TYR A 598 -11.89 22.11 -8.76
N GLN A 599 -12.29 21.86 -7.49
CA GLN A 599 -12.59 22.88 -6.50
C GLN A 599 -11.43 22.91 -5.50
N THR A 600 -10.73 24.03 -5.45
CA THR A 600 -9.61 24.27 -4.51
C THR A 600 -10.06 25.22 -3.41
N ILE A 601 -9.64 24.96 -2.16
CA ILE A 601 -9.85 25.81 -0.97
C ILE A 601 -8.51 25.93 -0.25
N TRP A 602 -8.05 27.16 0.08
CA TRP A 602 -6.77 27.35 0.76
C TRP A 602 -6.73 28.62 1.60
N PHE A 603 -5.82 28.66 2.59
CA PHE A 603 -5.36 29.84 3.28
C PHE A 603 -4.09 30.37 2.61
N ASP A 604 -4.02 31.68 2.38
CA ASP A 604 -2.82 32.36 1.92
C ASP A 604 -2.26 33.18 3.11
N HIS A 605 -1.10 32.73 3.60
CA HIS A 605 -0.43 33.40 4.75
C HIS A 605 0.44 34.61 4.34
N GLY A 606 0.46 34.93 3.04
CA GLY A 606 1.31 36.00 2.50
C GLY A 606 2.76 35.57 2.27
N ALA A 607 3.59 36.52 1.89
CA ALA A 607 5.02 36.30 1.72
C ALA A 607 5.75 36.40 3.07
N ALA A 608 6.73 35.51 3.27
CA ALA A 608 7.56 35.45 4.48
C ALA A 608 6.75 35.57 5.81
N PRO A 609 5.71 34.76 6.03
CA PRO A 609 4.97 34.83 7.28
C PRO A 609 5.88 34.52 8.47
N ASP A 610 5.56 35.12 9.64
CA ASP A 610 6.21 34.85 10.92
C ASP A 610 5.15 34.50 11.96
N GLY A 611 5.09 33.22 12.34
CA GLY A 611 4.14 32.72 13.33
C GLY A 611 2.68 32.67 12.88
N ALA A 612 2.40 32.58 11.58
CA ALA A 612 1.04 32.45 11.07
C ALA A 612 0.36 31.12 11.52
N SER A 613 -0.97 31.12 11.47
CA SER A 613 -1.76 29.97 11.92
C SER A 613 -3.00 29.74 11.06
N TYR A 614 -3.57 28.54 11.13
CA TYR A 614 -4.87 28.19 10.55
C TYR A 614 -5.66 27.26 11.44
N ALA A 615 -6.98 27.23 11.24
CA ALA A 615 -7.88 26.24 11.80
C ALA A 615 -9.03 25.98 10.84
N TYR A 616 -9.35 24.71 10.61
CA TYR A 616 -10.55 24.31 9.88
C TYR A 616 -11.04 22.94 10.36
N VAL A 617 -12.31 22.66 10.06
CA VAL A 617 -12.93 21.35 10.33
C VAL A 617 -13.51 20.82 9.03
N LEU A 618 -13.15 19.59 8.68
CA LEU A 618 -13.81 18.82 7.63
C LEU A 618 -14.99 18.06 8.23
N LEU A 619 -16.11 18.07 7.54
CA LEU A 619 -17.39 17.45 7.92
C LEU A 619 -17.85 16.50 6.80
N PRO A 620 -17.23 15.30 6.68
CA PRO A 620 -17.58 14.35 5.63
C PRO A 620 -19.01 13.85 5.80
N GLY A 621 -19.75 13.71 4.68
CA GLY A 621 -21.14 13.28 4.68
C GLY A 621 -22.16 14.34 5.11
N LYS A 622 -21.73 15.56 5.48
CA LYS A 622 -22.63 16.63 5.94
C LYS A 622 -23.11 17.51 4.79
N SER A 623 -24.42 17.73 4.74
CA SER A 623 -25.04 18.66 3.79
C SER A 623 -24.75 20.14 4.13
N ALA A 624 -25.07 21.05 3.23
CA ALA A 624 -24.96 22.51 3.46
C ALA A 624 -25.75 22.95 4.71
N ALA A 625 -26.94 22.44 4.91
CA ALA A 625 -27.75 22.72 6.10
C ALA A 625 -27.07 22.20 7.39
N ALA A 626 -26.48 21.02 7.34
CA ALA A 626 -25.74 20.45 8.47
C ALA A 626 -24.45 21.21 8.76
N ALA A 627 -23.73 21.67 7.74
CA ALA A 627 -22.54 22.51 7.90
C ALA A 627 -22.90 23.89 8.50
N ALA A 628 -24.01 24.50 8.08
CA ALA A 628 -24.55 25.73 8.66
C ALA A 628 -24.92 25.55 10.13
N ALA A 629 -25.62 24.45 10.47
CA ALA A 629 -25.98 24.14 11.86
C ALA A 629 -24.73 23.92 12.74
N TYR A 630 -23.74 23.20 12.22
CA TYR A 630 -22.47 23.00 12.91
C TYR A 630 -21.76 24.34 13.15
N ALA A 631 -21.74 25.24 12.16
CA ALA A 631 -21.10 26.56 12.30
C ALA A 631 -21.80 27.47 13.34
N ALA A 632 -23.13 27.31 13.48
CA ALA A 632 -23.91 28.03 14.49
C ALA A 632 -23.66 27.50 15.94
N ALA A 633 -23.40 26.19 16.08
CA ALA A 633 -23.14 25.56 17.36
C ALA A 633 -22.07 24.46 17.19
N PRO A 634 -20.77 24.81 17.13
CA PRO A 634 -19.71 23.84 16.91
C PRO A 634 -19.60 22.82 18.05
N GLU A 635 -19.69 21.54 17.70
CA GLU A 635 -19.59 20.45 18.68
C GLU A 635 -18.17 20.26 19.20
N VAL A 636 -17.16 20.63 18.40
CA VAL A 636 -15.76 20.55 18.77
C VAL A 636 -15.27 21.93 19.16
N LYS A 637 -14.77 22.06 20.39
CA LYS A 637 -14.11 23.24 20.88
C LYS A 637 -12.61 23.17 20.56
N ILE A 638 -12.08 24.14 19.83
CA ILE A 638 -10.64 24.37 19.72
C ILE A 638 -10.23 25.10 21.00
N VAL A 639 -9.47 24.41 21.85
CA VAL A 639 -9.06 24.94 23.17
C VAL A 639 -7.79 25.76 23.05
N GLU A 640 -6.85 25.26 22.23
CA GLU A 640 -5.58 25.92 22.00
C GLU A 640 -5.08 25.65 20.58
N ASN A 641 -4.55 26.69 19.92
CA ASN A 641 -3.82 26.58 18.66
C ASN A 641 -2.62 27.54 18.75
N SER A 642 -1.55 27.07 19.39
CA SER A 642 -0.35 27.86 19.66
C SER A 642 0.92 27.10 19.27
N SER A 643 2.05 27.80 19.25
CA SER A 643 3.36 27.16 19.05
C SER A 643 3.75 26.17 20.17
N GLN A 644 3.03 26.12 21.30
CA GLN A 644 3.33 25.22 22.41
C GLN A 644 2.39 24.03 22.50
N ALA A 645 1.13 24.17 22.07
CA ALA A 645 0.16 23.09 22.05
C ALA A 645 -0.94 23.32 21.02
N HIS A 646 -1.48 22.23 20.50
CA HIS A 646 -2.76 22.20 19.80
C HIS A 646 -3.71 21.31 20.61
N ALA A 647 -4.88 21.82 20.94
CA ALA A 647 -5.83 21.12 21.79
C ALA A 647 -7.28 21.28 21.34
N VAL A 648 -8.03 20.18 21.39
CA VAL A 648 -9.46 20.17 21.09
C VAL A 648 -10.21 19.37 22.16
N ALA A 649 -11.49 19.72 22.38
CA ALA A 649 -12.41 19.00 23.21
C ALA A 649 -13.75 18.78 22.51
N LYS A 650 -14.32 17.57 22.62
CA LYS A 650 -15.69 17.25 22.21
C LYS A 650 -16.45 16.69 23.41
N ALA A 651 -17.22 17.56 24.07
CA ALA A 651 -17.88 17.24 25.33
C ALA A 651 -18.90 16.09 25.19
N ALA A 652 -19.60 15.99 24.07
CA ALA A 652 -20.56 14.92 23.80
C ALA A 652 -19.90 13.52 23.79
N LEU A 653 -18.60 13.43 23.49
CA LEU A 653 -17.83 12.19 23.56
C LEU A 653 -17.10 12.02 24.89
N GLY A 654 -16.99 13.05 25.72
CA GLY A 654 -16.07 13.09 26.86
C GLY A 654 -14.61 13.10 26.43
N LEU A 655 -14.30 13.57 25.22
CA LEU A 655 -12.97 13.51 24.62
C LEU A 655 -12.24 14.85 24.75
N ARG A 656 -11.01 14.78 25.25
CA ARG A 656 -10.00 15.85 25.20
C ARG A 656 -8.76 15.31 24.50
N ALA A 657 -8.16 16.07 23.60
CA ALA A 657 -6.96 15.66 22.87
C ALA A 657 -5.99 16.83 22.75
N VAL A 658 -4.73 16.60 23.07
CA VAL A 658 -3.66 17.59 23.07
C VAL A 658 -2.42 17.04 22.40
N ASN A 659 -1.89 17.79 21.44
CA ASN A 659 -0.54 17.61 20.90
C ASN A 659 0.36 18.70 21.50
N PHE A 660 1.29 18.29 22.35
CA PHE A 660 2.28 19.18 22.97
C PHE A 660 3.50 19.33 22.05
N TRP A 661 3.93 20.56 21.81
CA TRP A 661 5.00 20.93 20.89
C TRP A 661 6.31 21.38 21.56
N THR A 662 6.40 21.24 22.87
CA THR A 662 7.53 21.71 23.66
C THR A 662 8.05 20.62 24.61
N ASP A 663 9.36 20.60 24.85
CA ASP A 663 10.03 19.79 25.87
C ASP A 663 10.11 20.54 27.23
N ALA A 664 9.27 21.56 27.42
CA ALA A 664 9.09 22.27 28.67
C ALA A 664 7.69 21.98 29.25
N PRO A 665 7.51 22.07 30.57
CA PRO A 665 6.23 21.89 31.24
C PRO A 665 5.13 22.76 30.63
N LYS A 666 4.05 22.14 30.18
CA LYS A 666 2.90 22.82 29.54
C LYS A 666 1.60 22.18 29.98
N THR A 667 0.61 23.01 30.29
CA THR A 667 -0.78 22.58 30.52
C THR A 667 -1.69 23.11 29.43
N SER A 668 -2.56 22.25 28.90
CA SER A 668 -3.65 22.60 28.01
C SER A 668 -4.87 21.71 28.32
N ASP A 669 -6.06 22.30 28.41
CA ASP A 669 -7.33 21.61 28.72
C ASP A 669 -7.29 20.63 29.92
N GLY A 670 -6.63 21.01 31.02
CA GLY A 670 -6.49 20.18 32.23
C GLY A 670 -5.56 18.97 32.04
N ILE A 671 -4.80 18.88 30.96
CA ILE A 671 -3.77 17.90 30.68
C ILE A 671 -2.42 18.60 30.73
N TRP A 672 -1.49 18.08 31.54
CA TRP A 672 -0.11 18.59 31.65
C TRP A 672 0.88 17.56 31.12
N SER A 673 1.90 18.04 30.41
CA SER A 673 3.04 17.24 29.96
C SER A 673 4.34 18.01 30.15
N ASP A 674 5.43 17.32 30.45
CA ASP A 674 6.79 17.88 30.53
C ASP A 674 7.60 17.76 29.22
N ARG A 675 7.03 17.05 28.23
CA ARG A 675 7.70 16.73 26.96
C ARG A 675 6.77 16.86 25.76
N ILE A 676 7.35 16.89 24.58
CA ILE A 676 6.61 16.68 23.32
C ILE A 676 5.85 15.37 23.41
N ALA A 677 4.55 15.41 23.25
CA ALA A 677 3.67 14.25 23.37
C ALA A 677 2.35 14.45 22.60
N SER A 678 1.76 13.37 22.15
CA SER A 678 0.35 13.32 21.76
C SER A 678 -0.44 12.62 22.85
N VAL A 679 -1.48 13.27 23.39
CA VAL A 679 -2.25 12.77 24.53
C VAL A 679 -3.74 12.87 24.23
N LEU A 680 -4.47 11.75 24.40
CA LEU A 680 -5.93 11.72 24.37
C LEU A 680 -6.45 11.23 25.72
N VAL A 681 -7.53 11.86 26.19
CA VAL A 681 -8.29 11.47 27.37
C VAL A 681 -9.74 11.30 26.97
N LEU A 682 -10.28 10.11 27.17
CA LEU A 682 -11.67 9.75 26.87
C LEU A 682 -12.38 9.31 28.14
N GLU A 683 -13.38 10.08 28.58
CA GLU A 683 -14.22 9.79 29.72
C GLU A 683 -15.58 9.28 29.26
N ALA A 684 -15.81 7.98 29.34
CA ALA A 684 -17.06 7.35 28.89
C ALA A 684 -17.36 6.09 29.72
N GLY A 685 -18.65 5.81 29.93
CA GLY A 685 -19.08 4.55 30.54
C GLY A 685 -18.52 4.26 31.94
N GLY A 686 -18.30 5.29 32.78
CA GLY A 686 -17.72 5.14 34.10
C GLY A 686 -16.20 4.85 34.12
N ALA A 687 -15.53 5.07 33.02
CA ALA A 687 -14.09 4.91 32.86
C ALA A 687 -13.41 6.15 32.26
N ILE A 688 -12.15 6.36 32.61
CA ILE A 688 -11.24 7.28 31.95
C ILE A 688 -10.18 6.46 31.22
N GLN A 689 -10.07 6.66 29.90
CA GLN A 689 -9.05 6.07 29.06
C GLN A 689 -8.03 7.15 28.69
N ILE A 690 -6.76 6.85 28.82
CA ILE A 690 -5.66 7.75 28.51
C ILE A 690 -4.76 7.06 27.49
N ALA A 691 -4.42 7.78 26.43
CA ALA A 691 -3.50 7.33 25.40
C ALA A 691 -2.36 8.35 25.29
N VAL A 692 -1.13 7.90 25.35
CA VAL A 692 0.07 8.73 25.23
C VAL A 692 1.02 8.14 24.20
N ALA A 693 1.57 8.99 23.35
CA ALA A 693 2.64 8.60 22.42
C ALA A 693 3.73 9.67 22.37
N ASP A 694 4.97 9.22 22.11
CA ASP A 694 6.08 10.08 21.68
C ASP A 694 6.13 10.15 20.14
N PRO A 695 5.67 11.23 19.51
CA PRO A 695 5.70 11.37 18.05
C PRO A 695 7.11 11.59 17.51
N THR A 696 8.08 11.89 18.39
CA THR A 696 9.49 12.09 17.97
C THR A 696 10.19 10.75 17.75
N GLN A 697 9.78 9.71 18.49
CA GLN A 697 10.45 8.40 18.60
C GLN A 697 11.92 8.52 19.04
N ALA A 698 12.28 9.66 19.62
CA ALA A 698 13.65 9.98 20.02
C ALA A 698 13.82 10.10 21.55
N ASN A 699 12.71 10.11 22.32
CA ASN A 699 12.79 10.15 23.76
C ASN A 699 13.20 8.75 24.31
N GLY A 700 14.44 8.66 24.81
CA GLY A 700 14.98 7.44 25.43
C GLY A 700 14.58 7.23 26.90
N GLY A 701 13.63 8.02 27.42
CA GLY A 701 13.21 7.99 28.82
C GLY A 701 11.70 8.00 28.99
N ALA A 702 11.21 8.82 29.90
CA ALA A 702 9.79 8.92 30.22
C ALA A 702 9.20 10.28 29.81
N ILE A 703 7.89 10.28 29.67
CA ILE A 703 7.02 11.45 29.62
C ILE A 703 6.19 11.44 30.90
N HIS A 704 6.15 12.54 31.64
CA HIS A 704 5.28 12.69 32.79
C HIS A 704 3.99 13.39 32.34
N ILE A 705 2.86 12.79 32.71
CA ILE A 705 1.53 13.30 32.37
C ILE A 705 0.75 13.53 33.67
N GLN A 706 0.08 14.66 33.75
CA GLN A 706 -0.93 14.89 34.79
C GLN A 706 -2.27 15.22 34.12
N ILE A 707 -3.31 14.57 34.59
CA ILE A 707 -4.70 14.84 34.20
C ILE A 707 -5.42 15.44 35.41
N ASP A 708 -6.07 16.59 35.25
CA ASP A 708 -6.87 17.25 36.28
C ASP A 708 -8.20 16.47 36.47
N ARG A 709 -8.07 15.22 36.89
CA ARG A 709 -9.15 14.26 37.13
C ARG A 709 -8.67 13.15 38.05
N ALA A 710 -9.46 12.85 39.09
CA ALA A 710 -9.20 11.69 39.93
C ALA A 710 -9.71 10.40 39.27
N ALA A 711 -9.04 9.28 39.56
CA ALA A 711 -9.44 7.94 39.16
C ALA A 711 -9.60 7.02 40.39
N ALA A 712 -10.58 6.11 40.37
CA ALA A 712 -10.93 5.23 41.46
C ALA A 712 -10.11 3.93 41.52
N GLY A 713 -9.72 3.39 40.37
CA GLY A 713 -8.94 2.14 40.27
C GLY A 713 -8.49 1.84 38.85
N VAL A 714 -7.46 1.02 38.73
CA VAL A 714 -6.90 0.59 37.43
C VAL A 714 -7.70 -0.57 36.88
N MET A 715 -8.15 -0.48 35.61
CA MET A 715 -8.81 -1.56 34.88
C MET A 715 -7.86 -2.26 33.92
N GLU A 716 -7.13 -1.47 33.10
CA GLU A 716 -6.17 -1.93 32.09
C GLU A 716 -4.99 -0.96 32.04
N LYS A 717 -3.77 -1.48 31.83
CA LYS A 717 -2.57 -0.66 31.83
C LYS A 717 -1.46 -1.30 31.00
N ASP A 718 -0.85 -0.53 30.08
CA ASP A 718 0.44 -0.90 29.48
C ASP A 718 1.53 -1.01 30.57
N ASN A 719 2.42 -2.00 30.44
CA ASN A 719 3.53 -2.20 31.39
C ASN A 719 4.50 -1.01 31.46
N ALA A 720 4.55 -0.21 30.40
CA ALA A 720 5.39 0.98 30.32
C ALA A 720 4.82 2.20 31.08
N ILE A 721 3.63 2.11 31.66
CA ILE A 721 3.00 3.18 32.44
C ILE A 721 3.10 2.88 33.95
N SER A 722 3.64 3.82 34.71
CA SER A 722 3.55 3.85 36.17
C SER A 722 2.55 4.91 36.58
N ILE A 723 1.79 4.63 37.62
CA ILE A 723 0.82 5.56 38.21
C ILE A 723 1.43 6.11 39.49
N ASP A 724 1.72 7.41 39.49
CA ASP A 724 2.37 8.07 40.61
C ASP A 724 1.34 8.60 41.60
N GLN A 725 0.15 8.96 41.14
CA GLN A 725 -0.97 9.46 41.91
C GLN A 725 -2.29 9.21 41.23
N MET A 726 -3.35 8.87 41.96
CA MET A 726 -4.70 8.67 41.45
C MET A 726 -5.70 9.78 41.84
N SER A 727 -5.45 10.49 42.92
CA SER A 727 -6.32 11.56 43.45
C SER A 727 -5.48 12.62 44.20
N PRO A 728 -5.83 13.93 44.16
CA PRO A 728 -6.98 14.55 43.47
C PRO A 728 -6.82 14.65 41.94
N ALA A 729 -5.60 14.51 41.44
CA ALA A 729 -5.28 14.48 39.99
C ALA A 729 -4.57 13.16 39.66
N LEU A 730 -4.80 12.60 38.51
CA LEU A 730 -4.09 11.45 38.01
C LEU A 730 -2.72 11.86 37.49
N ARG A 731 -1.64 11.29 38.05
CA ARG A 731 -0.25 11.50 37.59
C ARG A 731 0.36 10.21 37.14
N LEU A 732 1.02 10.26 36.00
CA LEU A 732 1.58 9.11 35.31
C LEU A 732 3.03 9.37 34.89
N THR A 733 3.86 8.36 35.05
CA THR A 733 5.17 8.26 34.39
C THR A 733 5.05 7.25 33.25
N VAL A 734 5.19 7.70 32.02
CA VAL A 734 5.03 6.90 30.79
C VAL A 734 6.40 6.67 30.19
N ASN A 735 6.96 5.47 30.32
CA ASN A 735 8.25 5.12 29.73
C ASN A 735 8.07 4.87 28.23
N VAL A 736 8.57 5.79 27.42
CA VAL A 736 8.49 5.73 25.94
C VAL A 736 9.77 5.21 25.29
N ALA A 737 10.78 4.89 26.09
CA ALA A 737 12.02 4.27 25.59
C ALA A 737 11.68 3.00 24.82
N ASN A 738 12.13 2.92 23.56
CA ASN A 738 11.85 1.83 22.64
C ASN A 738 10.37 1.63 22.24
N ALA A 739 9.45 2.53 22.60
CA ALA A 739 8.04 2.48 22.18
C ALA A 739 7.87 2.75 20.66
N ARG A 740 8.86 3.39 20.01
CA ARG A 740 8.89 3.67 18.56
C ARG A 740 7.60 4.34 18.06
N GLY A 741 7.09 5.31 18.81
CA GLY A 741 5.85 6.01 18.48
C GLY A 741 4.55 5.25 18.74
N ARG A 742 4.62 4.03 19.30
CA ARG A 742 3.44 3.26 19.69
C ARG A 742 2.65 4.01 20.78
N THR A 743 1.34 4.01 20.64
CA THR A 743 0.45 4.52 21.70
C THR A 743 0.48 3.61 22.92
N LEU A 744 0.73 4.18 24.08
CA LEU A 744 0.67 3.53 25.39
C LEU A 744 -0.65 3.91 26.07
N LYS A 745 -1.36 2.92 26.61
CA LYS A 745 -2.74 3.08 27.06
C LYS A 745 -2.91 2.73 28.55
N LEU A 746 -3.74 3.53 29.21
CA LEU A 746 -4.22 3.29 30.56
C LEU A 746 -5.74 3.45 30.58
N LYS A 747 -6.43 2.54 31.25
CA LYS A 747 -7.87 2.63 31.54
C LYS A 747 -8.10 2.51 33.03
N CYS A 748 -8.79 3.48 33.60
CA CYS A 748 -9.15 3.51 35.01
C CYS A 748 -10.66 3.66 35.19
N ALA A 749 -11.21 3.12 36.30
CA ALA A 749 -12.56 3.44 36.73
C ALA A 749 -12.63 4.90 37.23
N THR A 750 -13.77 5.56 37.05
CA THR A 750 -14.08 6.84 37.71
C THR A 750 -14.87 6.60 38.97
N TRP A 751 -14.91 7.60 39.85
CA TRP A 751 -15.73 7.57 41.08
C TRP A 751 -17.21 7.70 40.75
#